data_811c98e885387f0079cdf1e200c84548
#
_entry.id   811c98e885387f0079cdf1e200c84548
#
_cell.length_a   1.000
_cell.length_b   1.000
_cell.length_c   1.000
_cell.angle_alpha   90.00
_cell.angle_beta   90.00
_cell.angle_gamma   90.00
#
_symmetry.space_group_name_H-M   'P 1'
#
loop_
_entity.id
_entity.type
_entity.pdbx_description
1 polymer ?
#
loop_
_entity_poly.entity_id
_entity_poly.type
_entity_poly.pdbx_seq_one_letter_code
_entity_poly.pdbx_strand_id
1 'polypeptide(L)'
;MTRGGREPERPVDDVQVSDVDAPRPTMALVFIVSESRAGSLAPALAALRKMPRFRRAPIAVVHDPGTDVSKAVSRHEASAVESASNLSRDHNDAACDWLVSSGALYGTVATLPRPDKLDEWSRRLWQEVKRLDQLSLTSPMPLLLWTDHGTKLSVARYVHRMLAEHDVTRGSLLADFLGRLALSAATPWLEAVDPGDGDIEILGFLSVAFFPEMPEPPWRYRLALTGPSGDVARSGPVPLSPRVGNRGDAQWAGLRTRIPLLGAGNGHRRFVVELDTEVPELRLRRNLRPRVGALISARTVGTHAEVVDASGQARTTTVRYLLHTVGDGAAAFLTTQVGSGLRARLRWAGMLLKKDAGFIARGSAGRRMRWLRFLRLVTRPFFAGREIWLVGERKDTAQDNGVHLFRHLRESNRRRRAYYVIDRSSPQYDRVAPYGHVVAHSSWKHQLLLLHATVLANAYSIAYLVPDGWDVKDYTRHIVWRVGALRVYLKHGVHLSPNAVKRGMTGYDVCLTVMPRETEALRAASGYDRQLVEAGMPRYDALVPTSASRTVLFMPTWRNYLATTVLKGSQDGDVPYEGSTYQRFMSGLLESRRLHEMLERYDYRLTFVPHYNMASRFVGAPVAGERIEIADTDAVSFQELIGGCDAFVTDYSSVHFDVAYLGTPIVYARFDEEEFESKHSSPTWFDYDRDGFGPVVRTLDDTLDAVESLLERDCRPDPVYTARIDAAFPRRDRQNCARTVAAIEERIPERPL
;
A
#
# COMPACT_ATOMS: atom_id res chain seq x y z
N MET A 1 47.84 -34.80 27.60
CA MET A 1 48.85 -33.81 27.19
C MET A 1 48.54 -33.50 25.74
N THR A 2 48.12 -32.36 25.23
CA THR A 2 48.05 -30.98 25.69
C THR A 2 46.79 -30.37 25.09
N ARG A 3 46.08 -29.57 25.88
CA ARG A 3 44.92 -28.74 25.44
C ARG A 3 45.43 -27.58 24.60
N GLY A 4 44.95 -27.42 23.35
CA GLY A 4 45.07 -26.23 22.57
C GLY A 4 43.87 -25.34 22.80
N GLY A 5 44.04 -24.21 23.50
CA GLY A 5 43.01 -23.20 23.72
C GLY A 5 42.73 -22.41 22.45
N ARG A 6 41.45 -22.12 22.19
CA ARG A 6 41.03 -21.10 21.23
C ARG A 6 41.08 -19.73 21.92
N GLU A 7 41.90 -18.87 21.41
CA GLU A 7 41.84 -17.44 21.73
C GLU A 7 40.53 -16.81 21.24
N PRO A 8 39.96 -15.86 21.99
CA PRO A 8 38.80 -15.10 21.53
C PRO A 8 39.26 -14.03 20.50
N GLU A 9 38.56 -13.98 19.39
CA GLU A 9 38.72 -12.91 18.39
C GLU A 9 38.55 -11.54 19.05
N ARG A 10 39.58 -10.71 18.94
CA ARG A 10 39.59 -9.32 19.36
C ARG A 10 38.63 -8.51 18.49
N PRO A 11 37.93 -7.52 19.04
CA PRO A 11 37.17 -6.55 18.22
C PRO A 11 38.17 -5.74 17.40
N VAL A 12 37.81 -5.50 16.13
CA VAL A 12 38.57 -4.69 15.19
C VAL A 12 38.78 -3.30 15.77
N ASP A 13 40.04 -2.92 15.83
CA ASP A 13 40.60 -1.73 16.43
C ASP A 13 39.84 -0.45 16.11
N ASP A 14 39.59 0.32 17.17
CA ASP A 14 39.40 1.77 17.15
C ASP A 14 40.60 2.41 16.45
N VAL A 15 40.37 3.03 15.32
CA VAL A 15 41.34 3.90 14.69
C VAL A 15 41.58 5.08 15.63
N GLN A 16 42.66 5.07 16.35
CA GLN A 16 43.17 6.24 17.06
C GLN A 16 43.48 7.33 16.03
N VAL A 17 42.58 8.30 15.92
CA VAL A 17 42.86 9.58 15.26
C VAL A 17 43.67 10.38 16.24
N SER A 18 44.95 10.64 15.90
CA SER A 18 45.84 11.54 16.63
C SER A 18 45.18 12.90 16.85
N ASP A 19 45.17 13.34 18.10
CA ASP A 19 44.77 14.67 18.54
C ASP A 19 45.64 15.73 17.85
N VAL A 20 45.12 16.32 16.78
CA VAL A 20 45.58 17.60 16.29
C VAL A 20 44.55 18.63 16.79
N ASP A 21 45.00 19.66 17.48
CA ASP A 21 44.24 20.78 18.03
C ASP A 21 43.49 21.60 16.96
N ALA A 22 42.54 21.00 16.30
CA ALA A 22 41.54 21.71 15.50
C ALA A 22 40.37 22.12 16.43
N PRO A 23 39.88 23.37 16.38
CA PRO A 23 38.76 23.78 17.19
C PRO A 23 37.59 22.84 16.90
N ARG A 24 37.10 22.16 17.95
CA ARG A 24 35.97 21.23 17.83
C ARG A 24 34.76 22.01 17.30
N PRO A 25 34.08 21.48 16.26
CA PRO A 25 32.94 22.18 15.66
C PRO A 25 31.87 22.49 16.71
N THR A 26 31.35 23.71 16.69
CA THR A 26 30.34 24.18 17.64
C THR A 26 28.99 23.52 17.31
N MET A 27 28.46 22.79 18.26
CA MET A 27 27.14 22.20 18.16
C MET A 27 26.07 23.08 18.81
N ALA A 28 24.91 23.20 18.15
CA ALA A 28 23.77 23.90 18.71
C ALA A 28 22.58 22.95 18.94
N LEU A 29 21.72 23.29 19.88
CA LEU A 29 20.48 22.54 20.18
C LEU A 29 19.29 23.49 20.06
N VAL A 30 18.23 23.02 19.42
CA VAL A 30 16.97 23.75 19.32
C VAL A 30 15.85 22.90 19.89
N PHE A 31 15.08 23.47 20.82
CA PHE A 31 13.88 22.82 21.37
C PHE A 31 12.63 23.50 20.89
N ILE A 32 11.67 22.71 20.45
CA ILE A 32 10.31 23.18 20.16
C ILE A 32 9.44 22.89 21.37
N VAL A 33 8.81 23.92 21.89
CA VAL A 33 8.03 23.87 23.13
C VAL A 33 6.62 24.40 22.88
N SER A 34 5.64 23.53 22.98
CA SER A 34 4.23 23.95 23.05
C SER A 34 3.84 24.31 24.49
N GLU A 35 2.78 25.07 24.65
CA GLU A 35 2.23 25.42 25.95
C GLU A 35 2.04 24.23 26.88
N SER A 36 1.49 23.13 26.35
CA SER A 36 1.27 21.87 27.09
C SER A 36 2.56 21.17 27.54
N ARG A 37 3.73 21.58 27.05
CA ARG A 37 5.05 21.00 27.36
C ARG A 37 6.00 21.96 28.09
N ALA A 38 5.59 23.20 28.34
CA ALA A 38 6.40 24.20 29.00
C ALA A 38 6.94 23.73 30.35
N GLY A 39 6.17 22.98 31.13
CA GLY A 39 6.60 22.41 32.41
C GLY A 39 7.76 21.40 32.32
N SER A 40 8.01 20.81 31.17
CA SER A 40 9.14 19.87 30.95
C SER A 40 10.45 20.59 30.57
N LEU A 41 10.42 21.88 30.25
CA LEU A 41 11.58 22.61 29.74
C LEU A 41 12.71 22.71 30.73
N ALA A 42 12.44 23.24 31.93
CA ALA A 42 13.47 23.44 32.94
C ALA A 42 14.16 22.12 33.37
N PRO A 43 13.45 21.02 33.64
CA PRO A 43 14.07 19.73 33.89
C PRO A 43 14.91 19.20 32.70
N ALA A 44 14.46 19.39 31.47
CA ALA A 44 15.19 18.93 30.27
C ALA A 44 16.51 19.73 30.11
N LEU A 45 16.48 21.05 30.21
CA LEU A 45 17.66 21.90 30.15
C LEU A 45 18.64 21.56 31.28
N ALA A 46 18.16 21.37 32.51
CA ALA A 46 18.99 20.98 33.65
C ALA A 46 19.67 19.61 33.44
N ALA A 47 18.98 18.65 32.90
CA ALA A 47 19.55 17.34 32.57
C ALA A 47 20.66 17.44 31.50
N LEU A 48 20.45 18.22 30.46
CA LEU A 48 21.42 18.42 29.38
C LEU A 48 22.66 19.17 29.84
N ARG A 49 22.51 20.25 30.63
CA ARG A 49 23.64 21.02 31.16
C ARG A 49 24.56 20.19 32.09
N LYS A 50 24.09 19.09 32.64
CA LYS A 50 24.92 18.12 33.38
C LYS A 50 25.81 17.29 32.46
N MET A 51 25.49 17.15 31.20
CA MET A 51 26.29 16.37 30.25
C MET A 51 27.49 17.24 29.78
N PRO A 52 28.73 16.74 29.81
CA PRO A 52 29.93 17.55 29.51
C PRO A 52 29.85 18.27 28.15
N ARG A 53 29.28 17.60 27.13
CA ARG A 53 29.22 18.14 25.77
C ARG A 53 28.18 19.25 25.59
N PHE A 54 27.11 19.22 26.36
CA PHE A 54 26.05 20.21 26.29
C PHE A 54 26.23 21.35 27.31
N ARG A 55 27.24 21.28 28.15
CA ARG A 55 27.47 22.27 29.20
C ARG A 55 27.57 23.69 28.67
N ARG A 56 28.18 23.90 27.51
CA ARG A 56 28.37 25.19 26.86
C ARG A 56 27.81 25.28 25.45
N ALA A 57 27.03 24.28 25.01
CA ALA A 57 26.42 24.30 23.68
C ALA A 57 25.39 25.43 23.59
N PRO A 58 25.34 26.19 22.48
CA PRO A 58 24.26 27.12 22.22
C PRO A 58 22.92 26.38 22.22
N ILE A 59 21.92 26.90 22.92
CA ILE A 59 20.58 26.33 23.01
C ILE A 59 19.58 27.42 22.67
N ALA A 60 18.66 27.12 21.75
CA ALA A 60 17.47 27.93 21.51
C ALA A 60 16.22 27.19 21.95
N VAL A 61 15.21 27.92 22.34
CA VAL A 61 13.88 27.44 22.66
C VAL A 61 12.89 28.17 21.78
N VAL A 62 12.33 27.51 20.82
CA VAL A 62 11.25 28.02 19.97
C VAL A 62 9.93 27.63 20.62
N HIS A 63 9.09 28.60 20.92
CA HIS A 63 7.86 28.37 21.67
C HIS A 63 6.63 29.03 21.04
N ASP A 64 5.45 28.55 21.42
CA ASP A 64 4.18 29.13 21.02
C ASP A 64 4.02 30.56 21.59
N PRO A 65 3.31 31.47 20.88
CA PRO A 65 2.98 32.79 21.40
C PRO A 65 2.30 32.70 22.78
N GLY A 66 2.78 33.53 23.71
CA GLY A 66 2.25 33.59 25.09
C GLY A 66 2.74 32.49 26.04
N THR A 67 3.55 31.50 25.56
CA THR A 67 4.17 30.50 26.44
C THR A 67 5.31 31.10 27.25
N ASP A 68 5.20 31.15 28.58
CA ASP A 68 6.28 31.69 29.44
C ASP A 68 7.43 30.68 29.59
N VAL A 69 8.51 30.95 28.89
CA VAL A 69 9.78 30.17 28.96
C VAL A 69 10.91 30.99 29.62
N SER A 70 10.67 32.24 29.97
CA SER A 70 11.68 33.23 30.38
C SER A 70 12.56 32.74 31.54
N LYS A 71 11.96 32.21 32.58
CA LYS A 71 12.67 31.74 33.79
C LYS A 71 13.56 30.52 33.51
N ALA A 72 13.11 29.59 32.63
CA ALA A 72 13.90 28.42 32.29
C ALA A 72 15.06 28.78 31.35
N VAL A 73 14.82 29.66 30.38
CA VAL A 73 15.79 30.13 29.40
C VAL A 73 16.93 30.93 30.10
N SER A 74 16.58 31.90 30.94
CA SER A 74 17.56 32.72 31.67
C SER A 74 18.44 31.87 32.60
N ARG A 75 17.85 30.90 33.29
CA ARG A 75 18.59 30.05 34.24
C ARG A 75 19.59 29.11 33.56
N HIS A 76 19.38 28.77 32.30
CA HIS A 76 20.19 27.80 31.58
C HIS A 76 20.95 28.39 30.39
N GLU A 77 21.06 29.71 30.32
CA GLU A 77 21.79 30.41 29.23
C GLU A 77 21.32 29.93 27.84
N ALA A 78 20.03 29.92 27.61
CA ALA A 78 19.41 29.58 26.32
C ALA A 78 18.81 30.86 25.70
N SER A 79 18.56 30.83 24.39
CA SER A 79 17.86 31.90 23.67
C SER A 79 16.39 31.53 23.52
N ALA A 80 15.48 32.46 23.73
CA ALA A 80 14.06 32.29 23.44
C ALA A 80 13.72 32.88 22.06
N VAL A 81 12.97 32.15 21.29
CA VAL A 81 12.46 32.55 19.96
C VAL A 81 10.97 32.30 19.94
N GLU A 82 10.16 33.34 19.90
CA GLU A 82 8.73 33.22 19.78
C GLU A 82 8.33 32.90 18.32
N SER A 83 7.50 31.92 18.13
CA SER A 83 6.97 31.56 16.81
C SER A 83 5.88 32.55 16.38
N ALA A 84 5.75 32.81 15.08
CA ALA A 84 4.72 33.70 14.55
C ALA A 84 3.30 33.15 14.74
N SER A 85 3.18 31.83 14.84
CA SER A 85 1.90 31.15 15.08
C SER A 85 2.07 29.81 15.79
N ASN A 86 0.97 29.22 16.28
CA ASN A 86 0.95 27.89 16.94
C ASN A 86 1.08 26.72 15.96
N LEU A 87 1.32 26.96 14.66
CA LEU A 87 1.47 25.92 13.66
C LEU A 87 2.88 25.33 13.72
N SER A 88 2.97 24.01 13.82
CA SER A 88 4.26 23.27 13.90
C SER A 88 5.23 23.56 12.74
N ARG A 89 4.75 24.13 11.64
CA ARG A 89 5.55 24.59 10.50
C ARG A 89 6.38 25.83 10.86
N ASP A 90 5.75 26.82 11.49
CA ASP A 90 6.41 28.09 11.83
C ASP A 90 7.47 27.88 12.90
N HIS A 91 7.25 26.96 13.84
CA HIS A 91 8.26 26.56 14.82
C HIS A 91 9.50 25.97 14.15
N ASN A 92 9.29 25.15 13.15
CA ASN A 92 10.37 24.49 12.42
C ASN A 92 11.19 25.49 11.60
N ASP A 93 10.52 26.43 10.95
CA ASP A 93 11.16 27.48 10.16
C ASP A 93 11.98 28.40 11.08
N ALA A 94 11.42 28.86 12.20
CA ALA A 94 12.12 29.65 13.18
C ALA A 94 13.34 28.95 13.82
N ALA A 95 13.21 27.63 14.08
CA ALA A 95 14.32 26.82 14.57
C ALA A 95 15.47 26.75 13.57
N CYS A 96 15.15 26.58 12.29
CA CYS A 96 16.11 26.50 11.22
C CYS A 96 16.81 27.84 10.98
N ASP A 97 16.08 28.95 10.95
CA ASP A 97 16.59 30.29 10.74
C ASP A 97 17.55 30.69 11.91
N TRP A 98 17.17 30.37 13.13
CA TRP A 98 18.05 30.59 14.27
C TRP A 98 19.33 29.78 14.17
N LEU A 99 19.28 28.54 13.76
CA LEU A 99 20.45 27.66 13.66
C LEU A 99 21.43 28.15 12.59
N VAL A 100 20.91 28.60 11.46
CA VAL A 100 21.72 29.20 10.39
C VAL A 100 22.35 30.50 10.87
N SER A 101 21.60 31.38 11.56
CA SER A 101 22.09 32.66 12.08
C SER A 101 23.08 32.53 13.26
N SER A 102 23.02 31.40 13.99
CA SER A 102 23.91 31.14 15.13
C SER A 102 25.35 30.81 14.73
N GLY A 103 25.65 30.60 13.46
CA GLY A 103 26.98 30.20 12.96
C GLY A 103 27.42 28.81 13.41
N ALA A 104 26.54 28.00 13.93
CA ALA A 104 26.86 26.63 14.33
C ALA A 104 27.12 25.72 13.12
N LEU A 105 28.18 24.91 13.20
CA LEU A 105 28.53 23.98 12.13
C LEU A 105 27.55 22.79 12.04
N TYR A 106 26.85 22.49 13.11
CA TYR A 106 25.79 21.50 13.13
C TYR A 106 24.85 21.69 14.32
N GLY A 107 23.68 21.12 14.24
CA GLY A 107 22.69 21.23 15.30
C GLY A 107 21.64 20.11 15.25
N THR A 108 20.91 19.98 16.32
CA THR A 108 19.79 19.07 16.43
C THR A 108 18.55 19.82 16.91
N VAL A 109 17.41 19.50 16.34
CA VAL A 109 16.09 20.02 16.74
C VAL A 109 15.31 18.90 17.39
N ALA A 110 14.75 19.13 18.54
CA ALA A 110 14.00 18.14 19.31
C ALA A 110 12.74 18.76 19.92
N THR A 111 11.67 18.00 19.95
CA THR A 111 10.49 18.34 20.76
C THR A 111 10.66 17.80 22.17
N LEU A 112 10.13 18.54 23.16
CA LEU A 112 10.20 18.12 24.54
C LEU A 112 9.31 16.89 24.79
N PRO A 113 9.80 15.91 25.55
CA PRO A 113 9.02 14.75 25.94
C PRO A 113 8.02 15.10 27.06
N ARG A 114 7.16 14.16 27.39
CA ARG A 114 6.41 14.22 28.67
C ARG A 114 7.39 14.04 29.83
N PRO A 115 7.10 14.58 31.02
CA PRO A 115 8.00 14.50 32.18
C PRO A 115 8.42 13.07 32.55
N ASP A 116 7.49 12.11 32.41
CA ASP A 116 7.71 10.68 32.67
C ASP A 116 8.63 9.98 31.66
N LYS A 117 8.93 10.62 30.53
CA LYS A 117 9.78 10.09 29.46
C LYS A 117 11.15 10.77 29.31
N LEU A 118 11.49 11.63 30.25
CA LEU A 118 12.68 12.49 30.13
C LEU A 118 13.99 11.68 30.04
N ASP A 119 14.15 10.62 30.84
CA ASP A 119 15.38 9.83 30.86
C ASP A 119 15.57 8.99 29.57
N GLU A 120 14.50 8.47 29.04
CA GLU A 120 14.53 7.75 27.76
C GLU A 120 14.83 8.70 26.61
N TRP A 121 14.21 9.87 26.62
CA TRP A 121 14.41 10.92 25.63
C TRP A 121 15.85 11.43 25.65
N SER A 122 16.42 11.72 26.83
CA SER A 122 17.81 12.18 26.97
C SER A 122 18.82 11.17 26.42
N ARG A 123 18.60 9.89 26.65
CA ARG A 123 19.45 8.81 26.09
C ARG A 123 19.35 8.74 24.58
N ARG A 124 18.15 8.86 24.00
CA ARG A 124 17.96 8.89 22.55
C ARG A 124 18.61 10.12 21.91
N LEU A 125 18.40 11.28 22.49
CA LEU A 125 19.04 12.51 22.02
C LEU A 125 20.56 12.38 22.00
N TRP A 126 21.14 11.78 23.04
CA TRP A 126 22.59 11.53 23.10
C TRP A 126 23.09 10.59 22.00
N GLN A 127 22.35 9.55 21.70
CA GLN A 127 22.70 8.63 20.59
C GLN A 127 22.66 9.35 19.24
N GLU A 128 21.68 10.19 19.02
CA GLU A 128 21.55 10.94 17.77
C GLU A 128 22.66 12.01 17.63
N VAL A 129 23.02 12.65 18.72
CA VAL A 129 24.15 13.61 18.75
C VAL A 129 25.48 12.93 18.45
N LYS A 130 25.74 11.75 19.04
CA LYS A 130 26.94 10.96 18.69
C LYS A 130 27.01 10.62 17.20
N ARG A 131 25.86 10.33 16.60
CA ARG A 131 25.77 10.03 15.19
C ARG A 131 26.06 11.27 14.33
N LEU A 132 25.56 12.44 14.73
CA LEU A 132 25.87 13.72 14.09
C LEU A 132 27.36 14.03 14.14
N ASP A 133 28.02 13.78 15.26
CA ASP A 133 29.44 13.97 15.40
C ASP A 133 30.24 13.16 14.39
N GLN A 134 29.89 11.92 14.20
CA GLN A 134 30.55 11.05 13.22
C GLN A 134 30.37 11.54 11.78
N LEU A 135 29.22 12.19 11.48
CA LEU A 135 28.94 12.73 10.17
C LEU A 135 29.59 14.11 9.94
N SER A 136 29.64 14.96 10.96
CA SER A 136 30.16 16.33 10.87
C SER A 136 31.67 16.40 10.68
N LEU A 137 32.41 15.40 11.16
CA LEU A 137 33.89 15.31 10.99
C LEU A 137 34.33 15.23 9.51
N THR A 138 33.43 14.91 8.60
CA THR A 138 33.70 14.72 7.17
C THR A 138 33.08 15.80 6.28
N SER A 139 32.35 16.78 6.83
CA SER A 139 31.67 17.81 6.04
C SER A 139 31.97 19.23 6.51
N PRO A 140 32.24 20.17 5.57
CA PRO A 140 32.47 21.59 5.89
C PRO A 140 31.18 22.41 6.07
N MET A 141 29.99 21.78 5.98
CA MET A 141 28.70 22.50 5.94
C MET A 141 27.87 22.34 7.21
N PRO A 142 27.02 23.33 7.56
CA PRO A 142 26.08 23.22 8.68
C PRO A 142 25.14 22.04 8.53
N LEU A 143 24.95 21.29 9.61
CA LEU A 143 24.16 20.07 9.63
C LEU A 143 23.04 20.16 10.67
N LEU A 144 21.82 19.89 10.22
CA LEU A 144 20.63 19.83 11.05
C LEU A 144 20.06 18.41 11.13
N LEU A 145 19.83 17.91 12.33
CA LEU A 145 19.18 16.63 12.56
C LEU A 145 17.97 16.77 13.47
N TRP A 146 16.85 16.19 13.04
CA TRP A 146 15.62 16.11 13.81
C TRP A 146 15.49 14.77 14.52
N THR A 147 15.23 14.82 15.81
CA THR A 147 15.13 13.60 16.63
C THR A 147 13.72 13.04 16.73
N ASP A 148 12.72 13.80 16.29
CA ASP A 148 11.32 13.41 16.36
C ASP A 148 10.73 13.01 15.00
N HIS A 149 9.93 11.92 15.00
CA HIS A 149 9.29 11.41 13.79
C HIS A 149 8.25 12.35 13.17
N GLY A 150 7.59 13.19 13.98
CA GLY A 150 6.59 14.16 13.51
C GLY A 150 7.16 15.32 12.71
N THR A 151 8.42 15.67 12.94
CA THR A 151 9.10 16.83 12.35
C THR A 151 9.89 16.51 11.08
N LYS A 152 10.09 15.24 10.76
CA LYS A 152 10.86 14.79 9.59
C LYS A 152 10.35 15.36 8.25
N LEU A 153 9.05 15.51 8.11
CA LEU A 153 8.43 16.08 6.91
C LEU A 153 8.79 17.58 6.72
N SER A 154 8.93 18.30 7.82
CA SER A 154 9.25 19.73 7.81
C SER A 154 10.71 19.99 7.46
N VAL A 155 11.62 19.14 7.93
CA VAL A 155 13.05 19.20 7.52
C VAL A 155 13.22 18.92 6.04
N ALA A 156 12.51 17.95 5.52
CA ALA A 156 12.53 17.65 4.09
C ALA A 156 12.09 18.86 3.25
N ARG A 157 11.03 19.56 3.67
CA ARG A 157 10.57 20.80 3.01
C ARG A 157 11.55 21.96 3.16
N TYR A 158 12.18 22.09 4.33
CA TYR A 158 13.19 23.12 4.57
C TYR A 158 14.42 22.90 3.69
N VAL A 159 14.91 21.66 3.63
CA VAL A 159 16.02 21.29 2.76
C VAL A 159 15.68 21.51 1.28
N HIS A 160 14.47 21.19 0.85
CA HIS A 160 14.00 21.46 -0.49
C HIS A 160 14.00 22.95 -0.81
N ARG A 161 13.49 23.79 0.12
CA ARG A 161 13.48 25.25 -0.03
C ARG A 161 14.91 25.81 -0.09
N MET A 162 15.80 25.36 0.80
CA MET A 162 17.23 25.75 0.79
C MET A 162 17.90 25.39 -0.53
N LEU A 163 17.64 24.19 -1.07
CA LEU A 163 18.16 23.77 -2.37
C LEU A 163 17.63 24.62 -3.53
N ALA A 164 16.34 25.00 -3.49
CA ALA A 164 15.71 25.82 -4.49
C ALA A 164 16.16 27.31 -4.42
N GLU A 165 16.27 27.85 -3.20
CA GLU A 165 16.65 29.28 -2.99
C GLU A 165 18.13 29.56 -3.27
N HIS A 166 18.99 28.56 -3.14
CA HIS A 166 20.44 28.71 -3.34
C HIS A 166 20.96 28.10 -4.64
N ASP A 167 20.06 27.77 -5.60
CA ASP A 167 20.40 27.19 -6.90
C ASP A 167 21.41 26.02 -6.79
N VAL A 168 21.16 25.15 -5.82
CA VAL A 168 22.05 24.03 -5.56
C VAL A 168 21.84 22.98 -6.62
N THR A 169 22.76 22.97 -7.59
CA THR A 169 22.74 22.02 -8.71
C THR A 169 23.18 20.63 -8.27
N ARG A 170 22.74 19.64 -9.06
CA ARG A 170 23.20 18.24 -8.95
C ARG A 170 24.74 18.20 -8.95
N GLY A 171 25.35 17.57 -7.96
CA GLY A 171 26.81 17.52 -7.82
C GLY A 171 27.40 18.60 -6.91
N SER A 172 26.57 19.46 -6.29
CA SER A 172 27.06 20.36 -5.26
C SER A 172 27.40 19.61 -3.96
N LEU A 173 28.34 20.13 -3.19
CA LEU A 173 28.73 19.58 -1.89
C LEU A 173 27.52 19.43 -0.93
N LEU A 174 26.52 20.31 -1.04
CA LEU A 174 25.31 20.26 -0.23
C LEU A 174 24.39 19.09 -0.63
N ALA A 175 24.16 18.88 -1.93
CA ALA A 175 23.38 17.75 -2.40
C ALA A 175 24.02 16.41 -2.01
N ASP A 176 25.33 16.33 -2.11
CA ASP A 176 26.14 15.18 -1.69
C ASP A 176 26.01 14.92 -0.19
N PHE A 177 26.11 15.96 0.59
CA PHE A 177 26.01 15.88 2.04
C PHE A 177 24.62 15.42 2.50
N LEU A 178 23.56 16.01 1.94
CA LEU A 178 22.19 15.60 2.21
C LEU A 178 21.93 14.16 1.78
N GLY A 179 22.52 13.75 0.67
CA GLY A 179 22.53 12.39 0.22
C GLY A 179 23.16 11.42 1.22
N ARG A 180 24.33 11.74 1.73
CA ARG A 180 25.02 10.94 2.77
C ARG A 180 24.22 10.85 4.04
N LEU A 181 23.61 11.94 4.49
CA LEU A 181 22.75 11.98 5.66
C LEU A 181 21.54 11.08 5.49
N ALA A 182 20.84 11.19 4.37
CA ALA A 182 19.70 10.36 4.05
C ALA A 182 20.06 8.87 3.99
N LEU A 183 21.15 8.51 3.32
CA LEU A 183 21.64 7.15 3.25
C LEU A 183 22.07 6.60 4.61
N SER A 184 22.60 7.46 5.49
CA SER A 184 22.97 7.05 6.84
C SER A 184 21.79 6.58 7.68
N ALA A 185 20.59 7.11 7.39
CA ALA A 185 19.33 6.78 8.05
C ALA A 185 18.45 5.82 7.25
N ALA A 186 18.86 5.47 6.03
CA ALA A 186 18.08 4.61 5.16
C ALA A 186 17.88 3.22 5.76
N THR A 187 16.65 2.77 5.78
CA THR A 187 16.28 1.40 6.14
C THR A 187 15.64 0.76 4.93
N PRO A 188 16.27 -0.24 4.32
CA PRO A 188 15.64 -0.97 3.22
C PRO A 188 14.53 -1.88 3.73
N TRP A 189 13.42 -1.89 2.99
CA TRP A 189 12.28 -2.76 3.22
C TRP A 189 12.04 -3.62 2.00
N LEU A 190 11.88 -4.91 2.19
CA LEU A 190 11.42 -5.82 1.14
C LEU A 190 9.88 -5.86 1.18
N GLU A 191 9.26 -5.58 0.05
CA GLU A 191 7.80 -5.59 -0.12
C GLU A 191 7.29 -6.86 -0.82
N ALA A 192 8.10 -7.39 -1.74
CA ALA A 192 7.78 -8.65 -2.39
C ALA A 192 9.05 -9.38 -2.83
N VAL A 193 8.96 -10.70 -2.88
CA VAL A 193 9.99 -11.59 -3.41
C VAL A 193 9.29 -12.65 -4.25
N ASP A 194 9.51 -12.61 -5.53
CA ASP A 194 8.85 -13.50 -6.48
C ASP A 194 9.84 -14.38 -7.23
N PRO A 195 9.46 -15.65 -7.44
CA PRO A 195 10.22 -16.53 -8.28
C PRO A 195 10.09 -16.15 -9.75
N GLY A 196 11.21 -16.21 -10.46
CA GLY A 196 11.30 -16.23 -11.90
C GLY A 196 11.85 -17.56 -12.40
N ASP A 197 12.08 -17.65 -13.69
CA ASP A 197 12.73 -18.82 -14.32
C ASP A 197 14.26 -18.69 -14.14
N GLY A 198 14.73 -19.14 -12.97
CA GLY A 198 16.15 -19.08 -12.62
C GLY A 198 16.61 -17.82 -11.90
N ASP A 199 15.71 -16.90 -11.61
CA ASP A 199 15.98 -15.70 -10.80
C ASP A 199 14.91 -15.45 -9.73
N ILE A 200 15.18 -14.50 -8.85
CA ILE A 200 14.20 -13.98 -7.89
C ILE A 200 14.05 -12.50 -8.17
N GLU A 201 12.83 -12.07 -8.49
CA GLU A 201 12.48 -10.65 -8.52
C GLU A 201 12.23 -10.15 -7.10
N ILE A 202 12.85 -9.04 -6.76
CA ILE A 202 12.73 -8.41 -5.46
C ILE A 202 12.18 -7.00 -5.66
N LEU A 203 11.10 -6.73 -4.94
CA LEU A 203 10.51 -5.41 -4.83
C LEU A 203 10.69 -4.90 -3.41
N GLY A 204 11.04 -3.63 -3.26
CA GLY A 204 11.21 -3.01 -1.97
C GLY A 204 11.34 -1.51 -2.07
N PHE A 205 11.75 -0.90 -0.98
CA PHE A 205 12.06 0.52 -0.95
C PHE A 205 13.07 0.84 0.14
N LEU A 206 13.73 1.97 -0.02
CA LEU A 206 14.50 2.60 1.05
C LEU A 206 13.56 3.53 1.84
N SER A 207 13.35 3.23 3.11
CA SER A 207 12.73 4.19 4.00
C SER A 207 13.78 5.24 4.36
N VAL A 208 13.68 6.38 3.74
CA VAL A 208 14.62 7.49 3.94
C VAL A 208 13.88 8.62 4.64
N ALA A 209 14.48 9.17 5.69
CA ALA A 209 13.81 10.18 6.50
C ALA A 209 13.68 11.55 5.79
N PHE A 210 14.41 11.78 4.68
CA PHE A 210 14.69 13.13 4.19
C PHE A 210 14.59 13.32 2.66
N PHE A 211 13.90 12.45 1.91
CA PHE A 211 13.74 12.67 0.48
C PHE A 211 12.30 12.96 0.09
N PRO A 212 11.91 14.21 -0.12
CA PRO A 212 10.61 14.49 -0.75
C PRO A 212 10.67 14.56 -2.26
N GLU A 213 11.58 15.26 -2.90
CA GLU A 213 11.42 15.60 -4.31
C GLU A 213 12.74 15.82 -5.06
N MET A 214 13.75 15.00 -4.79
CA MET A 214 14.98 15.13 -5.58
C MET A 214 14.77 14.62 -7.00
N PRO A 215 15.30 15.33 -8.00
CA PRO A 215 15.48 14.76 -9.33
C PRO A 215 16.28 13.46 -9.21
N GLU A 216 16.18 12.60 -10.21
CA GLU A 216 16.79 11.26 -10.24
C GLU A 216 18.14 11.22 -9.49
N PRO A 217 18.23 10.49 -8.36
CA PRO A 217 19.44 10.50 -7.56
C PRO A 217 20.57 9.76 -8.29
N PRO A 218 21.83 10.20 -8.14
CA PRO A 218 22.98 9.57 -8.78
C PRO A 218 23.37 8.24 -8.12
N TRP A 219 22.46 7.63 -7.35
CA TRP A 219 22.77 6.43 -6.59
C TRP A 219 22.25 5.20 -7.28
N ARG A 220 23.10 4.18 -7.25
CA ARG A 220 22.76 2.83 -7.66
C ARG A 220 22.77 1.91 -6.46
N TYR A 221 21.98 0.88 -6.50
CA TYR A 221 22.00 -0.17 -5.51
C TYR A 221 22.22 -1.53 -6.17
N ARG A 222 22.75 -2.45 -5.38
CA ARG A 222 22.76 -3.88 -5.68
C ARG A 222 22.11 -4.62 -4.55
N LEU A 223 21.35 -5.62 -4.87
CA LEU A 223 20.89 -6.60 -3.90
C LEU A 223 21.84 -7.79 -3.92
N ALA A 224 22.31 -8.18 -2.76
CA ALA A 224 23.20 -9.30 -2.59
C ALA A 224 22.58 -10.36 -1.67
N LEU A 225 22.82 -11.62 -1.99
CA LEU A 225 22.53 -12.77 -1.15
C LEU A 225 23.85 -13.35 -0.67
N THR A 226 24.19 -13.14 0.59
CA THR A 226 25.44 -13.62 1.17
C THR A 226 25.22 -14.93 1.90
N GLY A 227 25.89 -15.98 1.48
CA GLY A 227 25.88 -17.30 2.12
C GLY A 227 26.85 -17.41 3.29
N PRO A 228 26.77 -18.53 4.07
CA PRO A 228 27.65 -18.78 5.20
C PRO A 228 29.12 -18.94 4.84
N SER A 229 29.39 -19.39 3.62
CA SER A 229 30.73 -19.60 3.06
C SER A 229 31.34 -18.33 2.45
N GLY A 230 30.63 -17.18 2.55
CA GLY A 230 31.07 -15.95 1.92
C GLY A 230 30.72 -15.86 0.43
N ASP A 231 30.06 -16.88 -0.13
CA ASP A 231 29.52 -16.86 -1.47
C ASP A 231 28.47 -15.75 -1.60
N VAL A 232 28.55 -14.96 -2.68
CA VAL A 232 27.66 -13.80 -2.87
C VAL A 232 27.06 -13.83 -4.27
N ALA A 233 25.75 -14.00 -4.34
CA ALA A 233 24.97 -13.72 -5.56
C ALA A 233 24.54 -12.25 -5.54
N ARG A 234 24.76 -11.51 -6.64
CA ARG A 234 24.45 -10.08 -6.74
C ARG A 234 23.58 -9.79 -7.95
N SER A 235 22.71 -8.82 -7.82
CA SER A 235 22.11 -8.14 -8.97
C SER A 235 23.14 -7.26 -9.66
N GLY A 236 22.88 -6.87 -10.91
CA GLY A 236 23.55 -5.72 -11.51
C GLY A 236 23.30 -4.43 -10.70
N PRO A 237 24.09 -3.38 -10.93
CA PRO A 237 23.82 -2.07 -10.36
C PRO A 237 22.55 -1.50 -11.02
N VAL A 238 21.57 -1.10 -10.20
CA VAL A 238 20.28 -0.59 -10.65
C VAL A 238 20.03 0.77 -10.01
N PRO A 239 19.54 1.78 -10.76
CA PRO A 239 19.13 3.05 -10.19
C PRO A 239 17.91 2.84 -9.29
N LEU A 240 17.72 3.72 -8.31
CA LEU A 240 16.49 3.78 -7.55
C LEU A 240 15.33 4.14 -8.50
N SER A 241 14.21 3.48 -8.35
CA SER A 241 13.00 3.77 -9.14
C SER A 241 12.08 4.73 -8.39
N PRO A 242 11.25 5.49 -9.12
CA PRO A 242 10.22 6.29 -8.50
C PRO A 242 9.23 5.37 -7.76
N ARG A 243 8.84 5.78 -6.57
CA ARG A 243 7.79 5.15 -5.78
C ARG A 243 6.74 6.19 -5.47
N VAL A 244 5.52 5.93 -5.88
CA VAL A 244 4.40 6.81 -5.57
C VAL A 244 4.01 6.63 -4.10
N GLY A 245 4.14 7.69 -3.32
CA GLY A 245 3.72 7.74 -1.91
C GLY A 245 2.20 7.65 -1.74
N ASN A 246 1.72 7.61 -0.50
CA ASN A 246 0.27 7.56 -0.21
C ASN A 246 -0.47 8.85 -0.59
N ARG A 247 0.27 9.95 -0.83
CA ARG A 247 -0.27 11.27 -1.22
C ARG A 247 -0.06 11.60 -2.70
N GLY A 248 0.34 10.62 -3.51
CA GLY A 248 0.60 10.84 -4.94
C GLY A 248 2.03 11.32 -5.27
N ASP A 249 2.84 11.67 -4.27
CA ASP A 249 4.20 12.16 -4.47
C ASP A 249 5.12 11.04 -4.98
N ALA A 250 5.81 11.28 -6.07
CA ALA A 250 6.83 10.36 -6.56
C ALA A 250 8.12 10.50 -5.74
N GLN A 251 8.53 9.44 -5.07
CA GLN A 251 9.80 9.39 -4.32
C GLN A 251 10.77 8.42 -5.01
N TRP A 252 11.98 8.87 -5.29
CA TRP A 252 13.04 8.02 -5.82
C TRP A 252 13.63 7.14 -4.72
N ALA A 253 12.84 6.19 -4.24
CA ALA A 253 13.20 5.30 -3.14
C ALA A 253 12.88 3.84 -3.44
N GLY A 254 12.36 3.52 -4.61
CA GLY A 254 11.95 2.18 -4.99
C GLY A 254 13.16 1.28 -5.31
N LEU A 255 13.09 0.05 -4.81
CA LEU A 255 14.03 -1.03 -5.11
C LEU A 255 13.28 -2.06 -5.96
N ARG A 256 13.68 -2.24 -7.19
CA ARG A 256 13.18 -3.31 -8.07
C ARG A 256 14.33 -3.92 -8.83
N THR A 257 14.63 -5.18 -8.57
CA THR A 257 15.74 -5.86 -9.23
C THR A 257 15.54 -7.37 -9.24
N ARG A 258 16.36 -8.07 -10.03
CA ARG A 258 16.40 -9.52 -10.09
C ARG A 258 17.75 -10.02 -9.64
N ILE A 259 17.76 -11.06 -8.82
CA ILE A 259 18.95 -11.77 -8.40
C ILE A 259 18.94 -13.15 -9.03
N PRO A 260 19.95 -13.53 -9.81
CA PRO A 260 20.04 -14.87 -10.36
C PRO A 260 20.20 -15.90 -9.23
N LEU A 261 19.47 -17.00 -9.33
CA LEU A 261 19.59 -18.16 -8.44
C LEU A 261 20.78 -19.06 -8.82
N LEU A 262 21.45 -18.74 -9.92
CA LEU A 262 22.62 -19.46 -10.42
C LEU A 262 23.69 -19.57 -9.32
N GLY A 263 24.18 -20.77 -9.08
CA GLY A 263 25.15 -21.05 -8.00
C GLY A 263 24.56 -21.07 -6.58
N ALA A 264 23.25 -20.97 -6.43
CA ALA A 264 22.58 -21.10 -5.16
C ALA A 264 22.68 -22.55 -4.68
N GLY A 265 23.70 -22.92 -3.94
CA GLY A 265 23.77 -24.17 -3.20
C GLY A 265 22.68 -24.24 -2.11
N ASN A 266 22.62 -25.40 -1.43
CA ASN A 266 21.74 -25.57 -0.28
C ASN A 266 22.21 -24.68 0.89
N GLY A 267 21.31 -23.96 1.53
CA GLY A 267 21.66 -23.20 2.73
C GLY A 267 20.84 -21.97 3.01
N HIS A 268 21.30 -21.22 3.99
CA HIS A 268 20.70 -19.97 4.44
C HIS A 268 21.53 -18.80 3.92
N ARG A 269 20.92 -17.87 3.23
CA ARG A 269 21.56 -16.66 2.73
C ARG A 269 20.90 -15.42 3.30
N ARG A 270 21.72 -14.41 3.59
CA ARG A 270 21.24 -13.12 4.09
C ARG A 270 21.06 -12.17 2.92
N PHE A 271 19.96 -11.43 2.92
CA PHE A 271 19.81 -10.28 2.03
C PHE A 271 20.62 -9.10 2.54
N VAL A 272 21.32 -8.46 1.64
CA VAL A 272 22.06 -7.22 1.88
C VAL A 272 21.76 -6.27 0.73
N VAL A 273 21.47 -5.01 1.04
CA VAL A 273 21.39 -3.93 0.06
C VAL A 273 22.70 -3.20 0.07
N GLU A 274 23.47 -3.32 -1.00
CA GLU A 274 24.70 -2.58 -1.23
C GLU A 274 24.31 -1.29 -1.95
N LEU A 275 24.48 -0.14 -1.29
CA LEU A 275 24.34 1.17 -1.92
C LEU A 275 25.68 1.62 -2.44
N ASP A 276 25.70 2.08 -3.66
CA ASP A 276 26.87 2.62 -4.34
C ASP A 276 26.51 3.96 -4.97
N THR A 277 27.46 4.85 -5.09
CA THR A 277 27.27 6.15 -5.71
C THR A 277 28.22 6.29 -6.89
N GLU A 278 27.74 6.91 -7.98
CA GLU A 278 28.55 7.19 -9.15
C GLU A 278 29.51 8.38 -8.94
N VAL A 279 29.36 9.11 -7.83
CA VAL A 279 30.23 10.24 -7.49
C VAL A 279 31.48 9.71 -6.79
N PRO A 280 32.66 9.79 -7.42
CA PRO A 280 33.91 9.16 -6.91
C PRO A 280 34.33 9.65 -5.52
N GLU A 281 34.00 10.90 -5.19
CA GLU A 281 34.32 11.54 -3.91
C GLU A 281 33.43 11.05 -2.77
N LEU A 282 32.29 10.42 -3.10
CA LEU A 282 31.28 9.98 -2.14
C LEU A 282 31.36 8.49 -1.76
N ARG A 283 32.38 7.76 -2.09
CA ARG A 283 32.52 6.31 -1.92
C ARG A 283 31.90 5.73 -0.63
N LEU A 284 30.56 5.75 -0.57
CA LEU A 284 29.77 5.16 0.49
C LEU A 284 29.30 3.77 0.07
N ARG A 285 30.12 2.77 0.29
CA ARG A 285 29.62 1.40 0.30
C ARG A 285 28.98 1.12 1.64
N ARG A 286 27.65 0.98 1.65
CA ARG A 286 26.91 0.56 2.84
C ARG A 286 26.20 -0.76 2.58
N ASN A 287 26.42 -1.70 3.48
CA ASN A 287 25.69 -2.96 3.53
C ASN A 287 24.50 -2.79 4.48
N LEU A 288 23.34 -2.46 3.93
CA LEU A 288 22.12 -2.29 4.69
C LEU A 288 21.39 -3.63 4.84
N ARG A 289 20.90 -3.91 6.04
CA ARG A 289 20.12 -5.12 6.31
C ARG A 289 18.64 -4.82 6.06
N PRO A 290 18.00 -5.44 5.05
CA PRO A 290 16.62 -5.15 4.75
C PRO A 290 15.70 -5.72 5.83
N ARG A 291 14.70 -4.92 6.18
CA ARG A 291 13.53 -5.36 6.95
C ARG A 291 12.50 -5.97 5.99
N VAL A 292 11.70 -6.88 6.50
CA VAL A 292 10.62 -7.51 5.73
C VAL A 292 9.30 -6.94 6.21
N GLY A 293 8.49 -6.44 5.28
CA GLY A 293 7.13 -6.00 5.60
C GLY A 293 6.30 -7.15 6.19
N ALA A 294 5.38 -6.82 7.09
CA ALA A 294 4.54 -7.82 7.78
C ALA A 294 3.69 -8.68 6.82
N LEU A 295 3.51 -8.21 5.58
CA LEU A 295 2.67 -8.86 4.56
C LEU A 295 3.47 -9.65 3.52
N ILE A 296 4.80 -9.63 3.56
CA ILE A 296 5.57 -10.56 2.73
C ILE A 296 5.39 -11.94 3.35
N SER A 297 4.44 -12.66 2.81
CA SER A 297 4.31 -14.07 3.12
C SER A 297 5.52 -14.79 2.52
N ALA A 298 6.35 -15.32 3.39
CA ALA A 298 7.36 -16.27 2.97
C ALA A 298 6.65 -17.42 2.24
N ARG A 299 6.92 -17.56 0.94
CA ARG A 299 6.40 -18.68 0.19
C ARG A 299 7.44 -19.76 0.11
N THR A 300 6.98 -20.99 0.29
CA THR A 300 7.71 -22.14 -0.21
C THR A 300 7.36 -22.30 -1.68
N VAL A 301 8.19 -21.82 -2.56
CA VAL A 301 8.01 -21.99 -3.99
C VAL A 301 9.07 -22.97 -4.50
N GLY A 302 8.65 -23.91 -5.33
CA GLY A 302 9.55 -24.66 -6.19
C GLY A 302 9.56 -24.02 -7.58
N THR A 303 10.70 -23.67 -8.08
CA THR A 303 10.89 -23.25 -9.46
C THR A 303 11.86 -24.19 -10.15
N HIS A 304 11.72 -24.36 -11.45
CA HIS A 304 12.72 -25.02 -12.26
C HIS A 304 13.76 -23.96 -12.62
N ALA A 305 15.01 -24.20 -12.26
CA ALA A 305 16.10 -23.30 -12.52
C ALA A 305 17.30 -24.05 -13.09
N GLU A 306 18.03 -23.39 -13.96
CA GLU A 306 19.32 -23.87 -14.40
C GLU A 306 20.36 -23.57 -13.32
N VAL A 307 20.96 -24.60 -12.77
CA VAL A 307 21.99 -24.50 -11.73
C VAL A 307 23.27 -25.08 -12.28
N VAL A 308 24.34 -24.30 -12.20
CA VAL A 308 25.68 -24.75 -12.55
C VAL A 308 26.26 -25.58 -11.39
N ASP A 309 26.62 -26.80 -11.62
CA ASP A 309 27.23 -27.67 -10.62
C ASP A 309 28.71 -27.36 -10.39
N ALA A 310 29.32 -28.04 -9.43
CA ALA A 310 30.73 -27.85 -9.08
C ALA A 310 31.71 -28.20 -10.23
N SER A 311 31.25 -28.89 -11.28
CA SER A 311 32.00 -29.19 -12.49
C SER A 311 31.83 -28.14 -13.59
N GLY A 312 31.02 -27.11 -13.38
CA GLY A 312 30.71 -26.09 -14.37
C GLY A 312 29.63 -26.48 -15.37
N GLN A 313 28.96 -27.63 -15.18
CA GLN A 313 27.91 -28.08 -16.06
C GLN A 313 26.55 -27.52 -15.66
N ALA A 314 25.86 -26.88 -16.59
CA ALA A 314 24.50 -26.37 -16.39
C ALA A 314 23.49 -27.53 -16.35
N ARG A 315 22.65 -27.52 -15.31
CA ARG A 315 21.61 -28.55 -15.12
C ARG A 315 20.30 -27.93 -14.64
N THR A 316 19.24 -28.19 -15.40
CA THR A 316 17.89 -27.78 -14.96
C THR A 316 17.43 -28.64 -13.79
N THR A 317 17.10 -28.00 -12.69
CA THR A 317 16.63 -28.69 -11.47
C THR A 317 15.60 -27.86 -10.72
N THR A 318 14.89 -28.48 -9.80
CA THR A 318 13.96 -27.76 -8.92
C THR A 318 14.72 -27.07 -7.79
N VAL A 319 14.54 -25.77 -7.68
CA VAL A 319 15.03 -24.98 -6.54
C VAL A 319 13.84 -24.60 -5.66
N ARG A 320 13.89 -24.99 -4.40
CA ARG A 320 12.89 -24.59 -3.39
C ARG A 320 13.51 -23.52 -2.53
N TYR A 321 12.74 -22.48 -2.23
CA TYR A 321 13.21 -21.44 -1.35
C TYR A 321 12.14 -20.96 -0.37
N LEU A 322 12.58 -20.43 0.73
CA LEU A 322 11.78 -19.86 1.80
C LEU A 322 12.40 -18.54 2.24
N LEU A 323 11.67 -17.47 2.06
CA LEU A 323 11.99 -16.20 2.70
C LEU A 323 11.54 -16.24 4.16
N HIS A 324 12.39 -15.85 5.08
CA HIS A 324 12.02 -15.75 6.49
C HIS A 324 12.83 -14.66 7.21
N THR A 325 12.31 -14.20 8.34
CA THR A 325 12.99 -13.26 9.21
C THR A 325 13.54 -13.97 10.44
N VAL A 326 14.64 -13.47 11.00
CA VAL A 326 15.20 -13.91 12.26
C VAL A 326 15.22 -12.72 13.22
N GLY A 327 14.66 -12.93 14.41
CA GLY A 327 14.47 -11.87 15.42
C GLY A 327 13.27 -10.97 15.11
N ASP A 328 13.00 -9.97 15.97
CA ASP A 328 11.90 -9.02 15.82
C ASP A 328 12.19 -8.02 14.68
N GLY A 329 11.95 -8.49 13.45
CA GLY A 329 12.03 -7.67 12.24
C GLY A 329 13.43 -7.32 11.74
N ALA A 330 14.47 -7.99 12.27
CA ALA A 330 15.84 -7.50 12.07
C ALA A 330 16.50 -7.89 10.76
N ALA A 331 16.35 -9.09 10.23
CA ALA A 331 17.05 -9.49 9.01
C ALA A 331 16.22 -10.44 8.14
N ALA A 332 16.27 -10.23 6.83
CA ALA A 332 15.69 -11.14 5.85
C ALA A 332 16.70 -12.21 5.45
N PHE A 333 16.23 -13.45 5.45
CA PHE A 333 17.01 -14.61 5.01
C PHE A 333 16.26 -15.38 3.94
N LEU A 334 17.00 -15.84 2.96
CA LEU A 334 16.53 -16.80 1.97
C LEU A 334 17.14 -18.17 2.29
N THR A 335 16.30 -19.16 2.48
CA THR A 335 16.75 -20.55 2.56
C THR A 335 16.47 -21.24 1.24
N THR A 336 17.49 -21.83 0.66
CA THR A 336 17.40 -22.55 -0.62
C THR A 336 17.64 -24.03 -0.44
N GLN A 337 16.94 -24.85 -1.22
CA GLN A 337 17.16 -26.29 -1.37
C GLN A 337 17.11 -26.66 -2.84
N VAL A 338 18.22 -27.11 -3.38
CA VAL A 338 18.37 -27.54 -4.76
C VAL A 338 18.14 -29.05 -4.88
N GLY A 339 17.44 -29.47 -5.91
CA GLY A 339 17.20 -30.85 -6.28
C GLY A 339 15.73 -31.24 -6.40
N SER A 340 15.41 -32.07 -7.39
CA SER A 340 14.05 -32.55 -7.71
C SER A 340 13.74 -33.90 -7.05
N GLY A 341 14.76 -34.67 -6.63
CA GLY A 341 14.61 -36.04 -6.11
C GLY A 341 13.92 -36.14 -4.76
N LEU A 342 13.47 -37.35 -4.41
CA LEU A 342 12.78 -37.66 -3.16
C LEU A 342 13.59 -37.21 -1.91
N ARG A 343 14.92 -37.40 -1.90
CA ARG A 343 15.78 -36.98 -0.80
C ARG A 343 15.75 -35.45 -0.59
N ALA A 344 15.70 -34.65 -1.65
CA ALA A 344 15.58 -33.21 -1.55
C ALA A 344 14.21 -32.79 -1.01
N ARG A 345 13.13 -33.46 -1.48
CA ARG A 345 11.77 -33.25 -0.95
C ARG A 345 11.65 -33.58 0.52
N LEU A 346 12.21 -34.70 0.97
CA LEU A 346 12.20 -35.12 2.37
C LEU A 346 13.00 -34.15 3.26
N ARG A 347 14.19 -33.71 2.83
CA ARG A 347 14.97 -32.70 3.55
C ARG A 347 14.20 -31.39 3.70
N TRP A 348 13.55 -30.93 2.64
CA TRP A 348 12.71 -29.73 2.68
C TRP A 348 11.54 -29.89 3.66
N ALA A 349 10.81 -30.99 3.55
CA ALA A 349 9.71 -31.29 4.46
C ALA A 349 10.17 -31.36 5.93
N GLY A 350 11.31 -32.02 6.19
CA GLY A 350 11.91 -32.08 7.53
C GLY A 350 12.29 -30.71 8.09
N MET A 351 12.86 -29.83 7.24
CA MET A 351 13.16 -28.46 7.64
C MET A 351 11.87 -27.69 8.00
N LEU A 352 10.82 -27.81 7.19
CA LEU A 352 9.54 -27.15 7.46
C LEU A 352 8.90 -27.68 8.76
N LEU A 353 8.96 -29.00 9.00
CA LEU A 353 8.48 -29.61 10.24
C LEU A 353 9.28 -29.11 11.46
N LYS A 354 10.60 -29.00 11.34
CA LYS A 354 11.44 -28.43 12.41
C LYS A 354 11.06 -26.96 12.69
N LYS A 355 10.75 -26.17 11.67
CA LYS A 355 10.25 -24.80 11.84
C LYS A 355 8.87 -24.77 12.49
N ASP A 356 7.95 -25.68 12.10
CA ASP A 356 6.64 -25.82 12.74
C ASP A 356 6.78 -26.18 14.24
N ALA A 357 7.58 -27.18 14.57
CA ALA A 357 7.83 -27.61 15.94
C ALA A 357 8.44 -26.47 16.78
N GLY A 358 9.44 -25.79 16.24
CA GLY A 358 10.07 -24.65 16.91
C GLY A 358 9.09 -23.49 17.14
N PHE A 359 8.20 -23.20 16.18
CA PHE A 359 7.18 -22.17 16.32
C PHE A 359 6.12 -22.56 17.37
N ILE A 360 5.66 -23.80 17.37
CA ILE A 360 4.67 -24.30 18.33
C ILE A 360 5.25 -24.26 19.75
N ALA A 361 6.50 -24.66 19.92
CA ALA A 361 7.12 -24.77 21.25
C ALA A 361 7.55 -23.40 21.81
N ARG A 362 8.11 -22.51 21.00
CA ARG A 362 8.85 -21.32 21.44
C ARG A 362 8.51 -20.05 20.69
N GLY A 363 7.51 -20.06 19.82
CA GLY A 363 7.15 -18.90 19.00
C GLY A 363 6.69 -17.70 19.84
N SER A 364 7.09 -16.51 19.47
CA SER A 364 6.64 -15.25 20.06
C SER A 364 5.16 -14.93 19.78
N ALA A 365 4.54 -15.65 18.85
CA ALA A 365 3.12 -15.50 18.53
C ALA A 365 2.22 -15.99 19.68
N GLY A 366 1.04 -15.38 19.75
CA GLY A 366 0.02 -15.73 20.74
C GLY A 366 -0.36 -17.22 20.72
N ARG A 367 -0.90 -17.73 21.84
CA ARG A 367 -1.30 -19.14 21.99
C ARG A 367 -2.19 -19.65 20.86
N ARG A 368 -3.09 -18.79 20.34
CA ARG A 368 -3.98 -19.13 19.21
C ARG A 368 -3.22 -19.47 17.93
N MET A 369 -2.24 -18.67 17.52
CA MET A 369 -1.46 -18.92 16.31
C MET A 369 -0.63 -20.21 16.41
N ARG A 370 -0.08 -20.50 17.59
CA ARG A 370 0.64 -21.77 17.86
C ARG A 370 -0.31 -22.98 17.78
N TRP A 371 -1.50 -22.85 18.34
CA TRP A 371 -2.54 -23.89 18.24
C TRP A 371 -2.99 -24.14 16.80
N LEU A 372 -3.23 -23.08 16.01
CA LEU A 372 -3.61 -23.22 14.60
C LEU A 372 -2.50 -23.91 13.78
N ARG A 373 -1.25 -23.62 14.09
CA ARG A 373 -0.12 -24.28 13.44
C ARG A 373 -0.04 -25.77 13.80
N PHE A 374 -0.28 -26.11 15.05
CA PHE A 374 -0.39 -27.49 15.53
C PHE A 374 -1.58 -28.20 14.86
N LEU A 375 -2.76 -27.59 14.88
CA LEU A 375 -3.96 -28.12 14.24
C LEU A 375 -3.73 -28.42 12.76
N ARG A 376 -3.12 -27.47 12.03
CA ARG A 376 -2.74 -27.69 10.64
C ARG A 376 -1.82 -28.90 10.47
N LEU A 377 -0.86 -29.07 11.35
CA LEU A 377 0.10 -30.16 11.27
C LEU A 377 -0.60 -31.52 11.42
N VAL A 378 -1.46 -31.66 12.42
CA VAL A 378 -2.15 -32.94 12.72
C VAL A 378 -3.25 -33.26 11.72
N THR A 379 -3.90 -32.24 11.14
CA THR A 379 -4.97 -32.44 10.14
C THR A 379 -4.45 -32.55 8.71
N ARG A 380 -3.18 -32.24 8.46
CA ARG A 380 -2.57 -32.29 7.12
C ARG A 380 -2.78 -33.61 6.37
N PRO A 381 -2.64 -34.81 6.97
CA PRO A 381 -2.85 -36.06 6.24
C PRO A 381 -4.26 -36.19 5.61
N PHE A 382 -5.28 -35.63 6.29
CA PHE A 382 -6.66 -35.67 5.79
C PHE A 382 -6.90 -34.74 4.59
N PHE A 383 -6.06 -33.72 4.46
CA PHE A 383 -6.17 -32.69 3.39
C PHE A 383 -5.09 -32.82 2.31
N ALA A 384 -4.15 -33.74 2.47
CA ALA A 384 -3.09 -33.96 1.50
C ALA A 384 -3.65 -34.30 0.12
N GLY A 385 -3.10 -33.68 -0.91
CA GLY A 385 -3.57 -33.87 -2.29
C GLY A 385 -4.91 -33.21 -2.65
N ARG A 386 -5.62 -32.58 -1.69
CA ARG A 386 -6.91 -31.93 -1.95
C ARG A 386 -6.69 -30.48 -2.35
N GLU A 387 -7.20 -30.08 -3.50
CA GLU A 387 -7.22 -28.70 -3.95
C GLU A 387 -8.46 -28.00 -3.38
N ILE A 388 -8.28 -27.00 -2.54
CA ILE A 388 -9.34 -26.31 -1.82
C ILE A 388 -9.32 -24.84 -2.21
N TRP A 389 -10.43 -24.37 -2.76
CA TRP A 389 -10.64 -22.97 -3.07
C TRP A 389 -11.62 -22.36 -2.08
N LEU A 390 -11.24 -21.26 -1.44
CA LEU A 390 -12.13 -20.43 -0.67
C LEU A 390 -12.41 -19.16 -1.45
N VAL A 391 -13.67 -18.93 -1.72
CA VAL A 391 -14.15 -17.77 -2.48
C VAL A 391 -15.09 -16.96 -1.59
N GLY A 392 -15.04 -15.64 -1.68
CA GLY A 392 -15.95 -14.80 -0.94
C GLY A 392 -15.84 -13.33 -1.34
N GLU A 393 -16.61 -12.54 -0.62
CA GLU A 393 -16.68 -11.10 -0.72
C GLU A 393 -16.52 -10.50 0.67
N ARG A 394 -17.36 -9.56 1.08
CA ARG A 394 -17.55 -9.26 2.51
C ARG A 394 -18.22 -10.46 3.17
N LYS A 395 -18.14 -10.57 4.47
CA LYS A 395 -18.67 -11.73 5.18
C LYS A 395 -20.18 -11.91 5.09
N ASP A 396 -20.89 -10.84 4.73
CA ASP A 396 -22.36 -10.72 4.66
C ASP A 396 -22.89 -10.54 3.24
N THR A 397 -22.04 -10.56 2.21
CA THR A 397 -22.46 -10.29 0.83
C THR A 397 -22.17 -11.43 -0.15
N ALA A 398 -23.05 -11.58 -1.16
CA ALA A 398 -22.94 -12.47 -2.31
C ALA A 398 -23.59 -11.79 -3.52
N GLN A 399 -22.96 -10.75 -4.06
CA GLN A 399 -23.53 -9.95 -5.14
C GLN A 399 -22.49 -9.36 -6.09
N ASP A 400 -21.23 -9.69 -5.90
CA ASP A 400 -20.09 -9.14 -6.66
C ASP A 400 -19.32 -10.29 -7.34
N ASN A 401 -18.10 -10.05 -7.76
CA ASN A 401 -17.25 -10.97 -8.50
C ASN A 401 -17.06 -12.34 -7.82
N GLY A 402 -17.14 -12.40 -6.47
CA GLY A 402 -16.99 -13.64 -5.72
C GLY A 402 -18.09 -14.64 -6.01
N VAL A 403 -19.36 -14.24 -5.99
CA VAL A 403 -20.49 -15.14 -6.24
C VAL A 403 -20.50 -15.64 -7.68
N HIS A 404 -20.15 -14.80 -8.66
CA HIS A 404 -20.10 -15.18 -10.07
C HIS A 404 -18.99 -16.19 -10.35
N LEU A 405 -17.79 -15.99 -9.82
CA LEU A 405 -16.70 -16.96 -9.90
C LEU A 405 -17.08 -18.28 -9.22
N PHE A 406 -17.68 -18.21 -8.02
CA PHE A 406 -18.09 -19.39 -7.29
C PHE A 406 -19.15 -20.20 -8.06
N ARG A 407 -20.17 -19.54 -8.59
CA ARG A 407 -21.17 -20.17 -9.44
C ARG A 407 -20.53 -20.89 -10.62
N HIS A 408 -19.68 -20.20 -11.37
CA HIS A 408 -18.96 -20.78 -12.50
C HIS A 408 -18.15 -22.02 -12.10
N LEU A 409 -17.42 -21.99 -10.99
CA LEU A 409 -16.64 -23.13 -10.47
C LEU A 409 -17.52 -24.32 -10.12
N ARG A 410 -18.73 -24.09 -9.59
CA ARG A 410 -19.66 -25.17 -9.21
C ARG A 410 -20.44 -25.74 -10.39
N GLU A 411 -20.80 -24.93 -11.36
CA GLU A 411 -21.49 -25.33 -12.55
C GLU A 411 -20.57 -26.08 -13.52
N SER A 412 -19.34 -25.57 -13.74
CA SER A 412 -18.37 -26.19 -14.63
C SER A 412 -17.81 -27.52 -14.09
N ASN A 413 -17.63 -27.64 -12.77
CA ASN A 413 -17.11 -28.86 -12.15
C ASN A 413 -17.62 -29.04 -10.72
N ARG A 414 -18.72 -29.80 -10.56
CA ARG A 414 -19.31 -30.07 -9.24
C ARG A 414 -18.40 -30.85 -8.29
N ARG A 415 -17.37 -31.52 -8.77
CA ARG A 415 -16.41 -32.26 -7.93
C ARG A 415 -15.31 -31.35 -7.37
N ARG A 416 -15.16 -30.16 -7.94
CA ARG A 416 -14.18 -29.16 -7.43
C ARG A 416 -14.52 -28.76 -6.01
N ARG A 417 -13.53 -28.72 -5.12
CA ARG A 417 -13.70 -28.29 -3.73
C ARG A 417 -13.59 -26.77 -3.60
N ALA A 418 -14.45 -26.09 -4.31
CA ALA A 418 -14.65 -24.66 -4.17
C ALA A 418 -15.76 -24.41 -3.13
N TYR A 419 -15.49 -23.56 -2.16
CA TYR A 419 -16.39 -23.22 -1.07
C TYR A 419 -16.60 -21.71 -1.04
N TYR A 420 -17.86 -21.29 -0.93
CA TYR A 420 -18.19 -19.89 -0.66
C TYR A 420 -18.26 -19.65 0.84
N VAL A 421 -17.59 -18.59 1.31
CA VAL A 421 -17.55 -18.23 2.74
C VAL A 421 -18.46 -17.04 2.97
N ILE A 422 -19.51 -17.22 3.79
CA ILE A 422 -20.50 -16.19 4.11
C ILE A 422 -21.11 -16.45 5.48
N ASP A 423 -21.56 -15.40 6.18
CA ASP A 423 -22.31 -15.55 7.41
C ASP A 423 -23.66 -16.24 7.16
N ARG A 424 -24.05 -17.14 8.08
CA ARG A 424 -25.36 -17.81 8.01
C ARG A 424 -26.53 -16.84 8.14
N SER A 425 -26.34 -15.75 8.86
CA SER A 425 -27.36 -14.72 9.07
C SER A 425 -27.44 -13.70 7.93
N SER A 426 -26.58 -13.83 6.92
CA SER A 426 -26.61 -12.93 5.78
C SER A 426 -27.94 -13.05 5.01
N PRO A 427 -28.62 -11.93 4.69
CA PRO A 427 -29.80 -11.93 3.83
C PRO A 427 -29.50 -12.43 2.41
N GLN A 428 -28.23 -12.48 2.04
CA GLN A 428 -27.80 -12.95 0.71
C GLN A 428 -27.32 -14.41 0.72
N TYR A 429 -27.47 -15.13 1.83
CA TYR A 429 -27.08 -16.53 1.94
C TYR A 429 -27.75 -17.42 0.87
N ASP A 430 -29.01 -17.18 0.59
CA ASP A 430 -29.80 -17.96 -0.36
C ASP A 430 -29.35 -17.79 -1.83
N ARG A 431 -28.59 -16.73 -2.13
CA ARG A 431 -27.98 -16.55 -3.46
C ARG A 431 -26.91 -17.58 -3.77
N VAL A 432 -26.26 -18.13 -2.78
CA VAL A 432 -25.15 -19.11 -2.94
C VAL A 432 -25.53 -20.51 -2.50
N ALA A 433 -26.52 -20.67 -1.65
CA ALA A 433 -26.98 -21.95 -1.12
C ALA A 433 -27.29 -23.00 -2.19
N PRO A 434 -27.96 -22.68 -3.33
CA PRO A 434 -28.30 -23.64 -4.37
C PRO A 434 -27.09 -24.32 -5.05
N TYR A 435 -25.93 -23.65 -5.05
CA TYR A 435 -24.71 -24.21 -5.66
C TYR A 435 -23.99 -25.22 -4.76
N GLY A 436 -24.43 -25.39 -3.49
CA GLY A 436 -23.78 -26.22 -2.50
C GLY A 436 -22.39 -25.71 -2.08
N HIS A 437 -21.73 -26.42 -1.18
CA HIS A 437 -20.39 -26.04 -0.70
C HIS A 437 -20.31 -24.65 -0.06
N VAL A 438 -21.39 -24.16 0.52
CA VAL A 438 -21.39 -22.95 1.33
C VAL A 438 -20.89 -23.25 2.72
N VAL A 439 -20.04 -22.37 3.24
CA VAL A 439 -19.41 -22.52 4.55
C VAL A 439 -19.66 -21.26 5.38
N ALA A 440 -20.24 -21.45 6.55
CA ALA A 440 -20.48 -20.35 7.46
C ALA A 440 -19.16 -19.73 7.91
N HIS A 441 -19.07 -18.39 7.78
CA HIS A 441 -17.90 -17.63 8.24
C HIS A 441 -17.60 -17.95 9.71
N SER A 442 -16.35 -17.97 10.10
CA SER A 442 -15.85 -18.31 11.45
C SER A 442 -16.20 -19.69 11.99
N SER A 443 -16.94 -20.54 11.26
CA SER A 443 -17.23 -21.90 11.67
C SER A 443 -15.96 -22.75 11.76
N TRP A 444 -16.02 -23.85 12.53
CA TRP A 444 -14.91 -24.81 12.61
C TRP A 444 -14.49 -25.36 11.25
N LYS A 445 -15.47 -25.64 10.39
CA LYS A 445 -15.22 -26.09 9.01
C LYS A 445 -14.47 -25.04 8.22
N HIS A 446 -14.87 -23.75 8.34
CA HIS A 446 -14.16 -22.63 7.71
C HIS A 446 -12.71 -22.55 8.15
N GLN A 447 -12.46 -22.60 9.46
CA GLN A 447 -11.11 -22.54 10.02
C GLN A 447 -10.21 -23.68 9.50
N LEU A 448 -10.72 -24.90 9.46
CA LEU A 448 -9.98 -26.04 8.91
C LEU A 448 -9.70 -25.88 7.41
N LEU A 449 -10.69 -25.50 6.62
CA LEU A 449 -10.51 -25.28 5.19
C LEU A 449 -9.49 -24.19 4.91
N LEU A 450 -9.52 -23.10 5.68
CA LEU A 450 -8.56 -21.98 5.55
C LEU A 450 -7.12 -22.42 5.85
N LEU A 451 -6.92 -23.31 6.81
CA LEU A 451 -5.59 -23.85 7.13
C LEU A 451 -5.03 -24.77 6.03
N HIS A 452 -5.88 -25.25 5.11
CA HIS A 452 -5.50 -26.16 4.03
C HIS A 452 -5.86 -25.64 2.63
N ALA A 453 -6.23 -24.37 2.52
CA ALA A 453 -6.60 -23.76 1.26
C ALA A 453 -5.45 -23.78 0.24
N THR A 454 -5.80 -23.99 -1.02
CA THR A 454 -4.89 -23.83 -2.16
C THR A 454 -5.05 -22.46 -2.79
N VAL A 455 -6.29 -21.96 -2.81
CA VAL A 455 -6.65 -20.66 -3.38
C VAL A 455 -7.53 -19.89 -2.40
N LEU A 456 -7.23 -18.64 -2.22
CA LEU A 456 -8.03 -17.65 -1.49
C LEU A 456 -8.41 -16.56 -2.49
N ALA A 457 -9.66 -16.53 -2.94
CA ALA A 457 -10.15 -15.56 -3.91
C ALA A 457 -11.21 -14.67 -3.27
N ASN A 458 -11.02 -13.36 -3.34
CA ASN A 458 -11.95 -12.40 -2.74
C ASN A 458 -12.11 -11.16 -3.62
N ALA A 459 -13.33 -10.61 -3.68
CA ALA A 459 -13.62 -9.41 -4.45
C ALA A 459 -13.11 -8.12 -3.78
N TYR A 460 -12.98 -8.10 -2.47
CA TYR A 460 -12.56 -6.91 -1.70
C TYR A 460 -11.17 -7.09 -1.07
N SER A 461 -11.02 -8.09 -0.23
CA SER A 461 -9.75 -8.39 0.45
C SER A 461 -9.78 -9.81 1.01
N ILE A 462 -8.64 -10.50 0.95
CA ILE A 462 -8.49 -11.80 1.63
C ILE A 462 -8.71 -11.71 3.15
N ALA A 463 -8.65 -10.51 3.72
CA ALA A 463 -8.95 -10.29 5.14
C ALA A 463 -10.38 -10.74 5.50
N TYR A 464 -11.33 -10.61 4.58
CA TYR A 464 -12.71 -11.08 4.76
C TYR A 464 -12.86 -12.60 4.77
N LEU A 465 -11.82 -13.33 4.35
CA LEU A 465 -11.75 -14.79 4.51
C LEU A 465 -11.08 -15.22 5.81
N VAL A 466 -10.65 -14.28 6.66
CA VAL A 466 -10.05 -14.60 7.95
C VAL A 466 -11.15 -14.67 9.00
N PRO A 467 -11.25 -15.75 9.80
CA PRO A 467 -12.29 -15.91 10.80
C PRO A 467 -12.28 -14.79 11.85
N ASP A 468 -13.46 -14.42 12.34
CA ASP A 468 -13.59 -13.47 13.45
C ASP A 468 -12.77 -13.91 14.65
N GLY A 469 -12.16 -12.96 15.32
CA GLY A 469 -11.27 -13.21 16.46
C GLY A 469 -9.88 -13.73 16.10
N TRP A 470 -9.55 -13.92 14.80
CA TRP A 470 -8.16 -14.04 14.36
C TRP A 470 -7.65 -12.65 13.99
N ASP A 471 -6.45 -12.30 14.49
CA ASP A 471 -5.80 -11.08 14.00
C ASP A 471 -5.26 -11.32 12.57
N VAL A 472 -5.67 -10.47 11.63
CA VAL A 472 -5.30 -10.60 10.21
C VAL A 472 -3.79 -10.46 10.02
N LYS A 473 -3.12 -9.59 10.78
CA LYS A 473 -1.67 -9.39 10.69
C LYS A 473 -0.94 -10.61 11.24
N ASP A 474 -1.40 -11.15 12.36
CA ASP A 474 -0.84 -12.38 12.95
C ASP A 474 -1.05 -13.59 12.04
N TYR A 475 -2.25 -13.74 11.45
CA TYR A 475 -2.52 -14.78 10.48
C TYR A 475 -1.59 -14.65 9.25
N THR A 476 -1.47 -13.47 8.69
CA THR A 476 -0.61 -13.22 7.54
C THR A 476 0.86 -13.48 7.85
N ARG A 477 1.34 -13.01 9.00
CA ARG A 477 2.73 -13.17 9.44
C ARG A 477 3.10 -14.62 9.75
N HIS A 478 2.21 -15.37 10.40
CA HIS A 478 2.57 -16.65 11.01
C HIS A 478 1.99 -17.88 10.31
N ILE A 479 0.87 -17.75 9.60
CA ILE A 479 0.14 -18.89 9.03
C ILE A 479 0.16 -18.89 7.51
N VAL A 480 -0.17 -17.77 6.85
CA VAL A 480 -0.38 -17.68 5.39
C VAL A 480 0.77 -18.29 4.59
N TRP A 481 2.00 -17.95 4.89
CA TRP A 481 3.15 -18.47 4.17
C TRP A 481 3.32 -19.98 4.27
N ARG A 482 2.88 -20.56 5.42
CA ARG A 482 2.97 -22.00 5.65
C ARG A 482 1.84 -22.76 4.96
N VAL A 483 0.68 -22.15 4.85
CA VAL A 483 -0.44 -22.66 4.05
C VAL A 483 -0.06 -22.65 2.57
N GLY A 484 0.55 -21.58 2.11
CA GLY A 484 1.00 -21.43 0.72
C GLY A 484 -0.14 -21.27 -0.28
N ALA A 485 -1.31 -20.81 0.18
CA ALA A 485 -2.45 -20.56 -0.70
C ALA A 485 -2.17 -19.39 -1.67
N LEU A 486 -2.58 -19.53 -2.93
CA LEU A 486 -2.63 -18.41 -3.87
C LEU A 486 -3.65 -17.37 -3.40
N ARG A 487 -3.25 -16.12 -3.40
CA ARG A 487 -4.11 -14.98 -3.03
C ARG A 487 -4.57 -14.29 -4.30
N VAL A 488 -5.85 -14.34 -4.55
CA VAL A 488 -6.49 -13.83 -5.76
C VAL A 488 -7.38 -12.65 -5.41
N TYR A 489 -7.11 -11.52 -6.03
CA TYR A 489 -7.94 -10.34 -5.95
C TYR A 489 -8.85 -10.25 -7.17
N LEU A 490 -10.14 -10.49 -6.95
CA LEU A 490 -11.15 -10.49 -8.00
C LEU A 490 -11.66 -9.10 -8.35
N LYS A 491 -11.28 -8.08 -7.54
CA LYS A 491 -11.77 -6.69 -7.58
C LYS A 491 -13.27 -6.56 -7.21
N HIS A 492 -13.68 -5.35 -6.93
CA HIS A 492 -15.10 -4.97 -6.79
C HIS A 492 -15.46 -3.84 -7.77
N GLY A 493 -14.48 -3.27 -8.47
CA GLY A 493 -14.62 -2.23 -9.48
C GLY A 493 -13.28 -1.93 -10.14
N VAL A 494 -13.29 -1.14 -11.21
CA VAL A 494 -12.07 -0.64 -11.85
C VAL A 494 -11.38 0.35 -10.92
N HIS A 495 -10.10 0.17 -10.71
CA HIS A 495 -9.31 1.08 -9.88
C HIS A 495 -8.86 2.29 -10.68
N LEU A 496 -9.51 3.42 -10.50
CA LEU A 496 -9.13 4.69 -11.10
C LEU A 496 -7.78 5.18 -10.57
N SER A 497 -7.55 5.06 -9.26
CA SER A 497 -6.24 5.35 -8.68
C SER A 497 -5.32 4.13 -8.73
N PRO A 498 -4.14 4.22 -9.36
CA PRO A 498 -3.17 3.13 -9.38
C PRO A 498 -2.59 2.83 -7.99
N ASN A 499 -2.79 3.74 -7.03
CA ASN A 499 -2.39 3.59 -5.63
C ASN A 499 -3.38 2.80 -4.77
N ALA A 500 -4.58 2.51 -5.27
CA ALA A 500 -5.61 1.80 -4.53
C ALA A 500 -5.19 0.37 -4.15
N VAL A 501 -4.36 -0.27 -4.96
CA VAL A 501 -3.85 -1.62 -4.73
C VAL A 501 -2.33 -1.61 -4.80
N LYS A 502 -1.67 -1.61 -3.64
CA LYS A 502 -0.20 -1.68 -3.54
C LYS A 502 0.25 -3.08 -3.16
N ARG A 503 1.15 -3.65 -3.94
CA ARG A 503 1.66 -5.01 -3.73
C ARG A 503 2.28 -5.21 -2.35
N GLY A 504 3.06 -4.25 -1.86
CA GLY A 504 3.66 -4.30 -0.54
C GLY A 504 2.65 -4.32 0.61
N MET A 505 1.40 -3.89 0.37
CA MET A 505 0.33 -3.89 1.36
C MET A 505 -0.61 -5.11 1.23
N THR A 506 -0.85 -5.59 0.02
CA THR A 506 -1.89 -6.59 -0.25
C THR A 506 -1.32 -7.95 -0.65
N GLY A 507 -0.18 -7.97 -1.34
CA GLY A 507 0.58 -9.18 -1.66
C GLY A 507 -0.18 -10.24 -2.45
N TYR A 508 -1.07 -9.85 -3.37
CA TYR A 508 -1.79 -10.78 -4.22
C TYR A 508 -0.86 -11.47 -5.23
N ASP A 509 -1.23 -12.67 -5.61
CA ASP A 509 -0.55 -13.51 -6.61
C ASP A 509 -1.19 -13.42 -7.96
N VAL A 510 -2.48 -13.16 -7.95
CA VAL A 510 -3.32 -12.85 -9.09
C VAL A 510 -4.11 -11.60 -8.72
N CYS A 511 -4.00 -10.56 -9.52
CA CYS A 511 -4.76 -9.33 -9.40
C CYS A 511 -5.43 -9.08 -10.75
N LEU A 512 -6.75 -9.17 -10.79
CA LEU A 512 -7.50 -8.99 -12.03
C LEU A 512 -7.45 -7.52 -12.47
N THR A 513 -7.38 -7.33 -13.77
CA THR A 513 -7.59 -6.04 -14.44
C THR A 513 -8.64 -6.21 -15.54
N VAL A 514 -9.25 -5.10 -15.91
CA VAL A 514 -10.40 -5.11 -16.82
C VAL A 514 -10.00 -4.69 -18.23
N MET A 515 -9.07 -3.76 -18.32
CA MET A 515 -8.68 -3.15 -19.59
C MET A 515 -7.16 -2.88 -19.66
N PRO A 516 -6.60 -2.75 -20.87
CA PRO A 516 -5.14 -2.51 -21.06
C PRO A 516 -4.60 -1.31 -20.30
N ARG A 517 -5.29 -0.17 -20.36
CA ARG A 517 -4.83 1.06 -19.69
C ARG A 517 -4.81 0.95 -18.16
N GLU A 518 -5.79 0.28 -17.57
CA GLU A 518 -5.76 -0.02 -16.14
C GLU A 518 -4.56 -0.92 -15.80
N THR A 519 -4.29 -1.91 -16.63
CA THR A 519 -3.15 -2.83 -16.46
C THR A 519 -1.83 -2.08 -16.49
N GLU A 520 -1.66 -1.15 -17.44
CA GLU A 520 -0.46 -0.31 -17.54
C GLU A 520 -0.30 0.63 -16.34
N ALA A 521 -1.39 1.30 -15.94
CA ALA A 521 -1.37 2.21 -14.80
C ALA A 521 -1.00 1.49 -13.49
N LEU A 522 -1.58 0.32 -13.25
CA LEU A 522 -1.24 -0.50 -12.09
C LEU A 522 0.20 -1.01 -12.17
N ARG A 523 0.67 -1.44 -13.35
CA ARG A 523 2.06 -1.87 -13.55
C ARG A 523 3.05 -0.77 -13.20
N ALA A 524 2.75 0.47 -13.59
CA ALA A 524 3.61 1.61 -13.36
C ALA A 524 3.73 2.00 -11.87
N ALA A 525 2.66 1.88 -11.08
CA ALA A 525 2.62 2.50 -9.76
C ALA A 525 2.34 1.56 -8.58
N SER A 526 1.70 0.39 -8.81
CA SER A 526 1.25 -0.48 -7.73
C SER A 526 2.31 -1.48 -7.23
N GLY A 527 3.39 -1.66 -7.97
CA GLY A 527 4.39 -2.71 -7.73
C GLY A 527 3.98 -4.09 -8.24
N TYR A 528 2.81 -4.23 -8.84
CA TYR A 528 2.38 -5.44 -9.56
C TYR A 528 2.89 -5.42 -11.01
N ASP A 529 3.14 -6.59 -11.58
CA ASP A 529 3.53 -6.78 -12.97
C ASP A 529 2.91 -8.09 -13.51
N ARG A 530 3.64 -9.20 -13.47
CA ARG A 530 3.17 -10.52 -13.92
C ARG A 530 1.98 -11.08 -13.12
N GLN A 531 1.68 -10.50 -11.97
CA GLN A 531 0.50 -10.85 -11.18
C GLN A 531 -0.77 -10.19 -11.72
N LEU A 532 -0.63 -9.14 -12.55
CA LEU A 532 -1.76 -8.51 -13.23
C LEU A 532 -2.27 -9.45 -14.33
N VAL A 533 -3.55 -9.72 -14.31
CA VAL A 533 -4.21 -10.58 -15.27
C VAL A 533 -5.42 -9.85 -15.85
N GLU A 534 -5.33 -9.53 -17.13
CA GLU A 534 -6.42 -8.88 -17.86
C GLU A 534 -7.49 -9.93 -18.25
N ALA A 535 -8.23 -10.38 -17.24
CA ALA A 535 -9.31 -11.34 -17.40
C ALA A 535 -10.69 -10.69 -17.48
N GLY A 536 -10.80 -9.42 -17.14
CA GLY A 536 -12.07 -8.77 -16.86
C GLY A 536 -12.60 -9.11 -15.45
N MET A 537 -13.81 -8.70 -15.15
CA MET A 537 -14.46 -9.02 -13.87
C MET A 537 -15.41 -10.23 -14.02
N PRO A 538 -15.39 -11.20 -13.10
CA PRO A 538 -16.29 -12.35 -13.13
C PRO A 538 -17.77 -12.00 -13.30
N ARG A 539 -18.25 -10.91 -12.67
CA ARG A 539 -19.65 -10.47 -12.78
C ARG A 539 -20.05 -10.04 -14.20
N TYR A 540 -19.09 -9.67 -15.05
CA TYR A 540 -19.38 -9.31 -16.44
C TYR A 540 -19.93 -10.46 -17.27
N ASP A 541 -19.70 -11.72 -16.86
CA ASP A 541 -20.31 -12.88 -17.54
C ASP A 541 -21.83 -12.94 -17.36
N ALA A 542 -22.34 -12.37 -16.27
CA ALA A 542 -23.77 -12.28 -15.99
C ALA A 542 -24.36 -10.91 -16.36
N LEU A 543 -23.53 -9.95 -16.68
CA LEU A 543 -23.97 -8.63 -17.05
C LEU A 543 -24.43 -8.62 -18.51
N VAL A 544 -25.74 -8.58 -18.71
CA VAL A 544 -26.39 -8.60 -20.01
C VAL A 544 -27.39 -7.46 -20.12
N PRO A 545 -27.51 -6.82 -21.29
CA PRO A 545 -28.61 -5.90 -21.52
C PRO A 545 -29.95 -6.67 -21.36
N THR A 546 -30.84 -6.13 -20.58
CA THR A 546 -32.24 -6.56 -20.58
C THR A 546 -33.01 -5.79 -21.64
N SER A 547 -34.25 -6.17 -21.92
CA SER A 547 -35.09 -5.46 -22.89
C SER A 547 -35.22 -3.98 -22.52
N ALA A 548 -35.27 -3.11 -23.53
CA ALA A 548 -35.43 -1.66 -23.36
C ALA A 548 -36.51 -1.32 -22.33
N SER A 549 -36.10 -0.73 -21.23
CA SER A 549 -36.98 -0.36 -20.12
C SER A 549 -37.41 1.11 -20.18
N ARG A 550 -36.90 1.84 -21.18
CA ARG A 550 -37.07 3.29 -21.33
C ARG A 550 -36.65 4.04 -20.06
N THR A 551 -35.52 3.65 -19.52
CA THR A 551 -35.02 4.16 -18.23
C THR A 551 -33.67 4.84 -18.42
N VAL A 552 -33.58 6.09 -17.93
CA VAL A 552 -32.33 6.80 -17.66
C VAL A 552 -31.94 6.51 -16.22
N LEU A 553 -30.78 5.93 -16.00
CA LEU A 553 -30.27 5.65 -14.64
C LEU A 553 -29.29 6.73 -14.24
N PHE A 554 -29.48 7.38 -13.10
CA PHE A 554 -28.55 8.36 -12.55
C PHE A 554 -27.97 7.89 -11.23
N MET A 555 -26.64 7.67 -11.19
CA MET A 555 -25.91 7.19 -10.02
C MET A 555 -24.69 8.09 -9.73
N PRO A 556 -24.86 9.11 -8.88
CA PRO A 556 -23.75 9.99 -8.48
C PRO A 556 -22.85 9.37 -7.42
N THR A 557 -21.59 9.78 -7.40
CA THR A 557 -20.64 9.46 -6.34
C THR A 557 -20.90 10.32 -5.10
N TRP A 558 -20.68 9.77 -3.92
CA TRP A 558 -20.73 10.52 -2.67
C TRP A 558 -19.54 11.46 -2.51
N ARG A 559 -19.66 12.41 -1.58
CA ARG A 559 -18.58 13.33 -1.22
C ARG A 559 -18.16 13.09 0.21
N ASN A 560 -16.91 12.69 0.44
CA ASN A 560 -16.39 12.38 1.78
C ASN A 560 -16.30 13.60 2.70
N TYR A 561 -16.28 14.79 2.14
CA TYR A 561 -16.30 16.05 2.88
C TYR A 561 -17.72 16.52 3.25
N LEU A 562 -18.76 15.98 2.61
CA LEU A 562 -20.18 16.25 2.93
C LEU A 562 -20.81 15.20 3.85
N ALA A 563 -20.29 13.99 3.80
CA ALA A 563 -20.77 12.90 4.65
C ALA A 563 -19.61 11.95 4.98
N THR A 564 -19.54 11.48 6.21
CA THR A 564 -18.59 10.42 6.58
C THR A 564 -19.16 9.07 6.17
N THR A 565 -18.27 8.05 6.06
CA THR A 565 -18.73 6.69 5.78
C THR A 565 -19.64 6.20 6.91
N VAL A 566 -20.78 5.60 6.57
CA VAL A 566 -21.75 5.01 7.52
C VAL A 566 -21.05 4.08 8.54
N LEU A 567 -19.97 3.43 8.12
CA LEU A 567 -19.14 2.57 8.98
C LEU A 567 -18.43 3.32 10.13
N LYS A 568 -18.32 4.65 10.07
CA LYS A 568 -17.68 5.47 11.11
C LYS A 568 -18.66 6.08 12.12
N GLY A 569 -19.95 5.85 11.94
CA GLY A 569 -20.99 6.25 12.92
C GLY A 569 -21.32 7.75 12.99
N SER A 570 -20.71 8.60 12.14
CA SER A 570 -21.07 10.00 11.95
C SER A 570 -21.67 10.19 10.57
N GLN A 571 -22.77 10.93 10.47
CA GLN A 571 -23.42 11.21 9.18
C GLN A 571 -22.94 12.49 8.54
N ASP A 572 -22.34 13.40 9.30
CA ASP A 572 -21.90 14.71 8.80
C ASP A 572 -20.40 14.69 8.45
N GLY A 573 -20.08 15.34 7.34
CA GLY A 573 -18.71 15.58 6.89
C GLY A 573 -18.14 16.89 7.43
N ASP A 574 -16.96 17.25 6.95
CA ASP A 574 -16.26 18.48 7.37
C ASP A 574 -16.94 19.77 6.82
N VAL A 575 -17.79 19.63 5.80
CA VAL A 575 -18.53 20.71 5.14
C VAL A 575 -20.02 20.44 5.25
N PRO A 576 -20.85 21.46 5.56
CA PRO A 576 -22.30 21.30 5.58
C PRO A 576 -22.85 20.81 4.23
N TYR A 577 -23.77 19.88 4.26
CA TYR A 577 -24.48 19.40 3.06
C TYR A 577 -25.35 20.51 2.47
N GLU A 578 -26.07 21.23 3.35
CA GLU A 578 -26.96 22.31 2.95
C GLU A 578 -26.23 23.47 2.31
N GLY A 579 -26.68 23.86 1.14
CA GLY A 579 -26.06 24.93 0.34
C GLY A 579 -24.78 24.51 -0.41
N SER A 580 -24.38 23.24 -0.35
CA SER A 580 -23.24 22.74 -1.14
C SER A 580 -23.54 22.72 -2.63
N THR A 581 -22.50 22.73 -3.46
CA THR A 581 -22.63 22.58 -4.92
C THR A 581 -23.31 21.25 -5.27
N TYR A 582 -22.98 20.20 -4.52
CA TYR A 582 -23.59 18.88 -4.68
C TYR A 582 -25.11 18.93 -4.43
N GLN A 583 -25.55 19.50 -3.30
CA GLN A 583 -26.98 19.61 -2.99
C GLN A 583 -27.71 20.43 -4.07
N ARG A 584 -27.20 21.61 -4.42
CA ARG A 584 -27.85 22.46 -5.44
C ARG A 584 -28.03 21.75 -6.77
N PHE A 585 -27.02 20.99 -7.21
CA PHE A 585 -27.10 20.25 -8.47
C PHE A 585 -28.13 19.11 -8.36
N MET A 586 -28.09 18.32 -7.30
CA MET A 586 -29.00 17.17 -7.14
C MET A 586 -30.47 17.64 -7.01
N SER A 587 -30.74 18.64 -6.17
CA SER A 587 -32.08 19.21 -6.03
C SER A 587 -32.54 19.85 -7.34
N GLY A 588 -31.67 20.64 -7.98
CA GLY A 588 -32.01 21.27 -9.27
C GLY A 588 -32.35 20.26 -10.36
N LEU A 589 -31.70 19.11 -10.38
CA LEU A 589 -31.99 18.05 -11.36
C LEU A 589 -33.28 17.31 -11.00
N LEU A 590 -33.45 16.87 -9.76
CA LEU A 590 -34.64 16.10 -9.32
C LEU A 590 -35.94 16.93 -9.38
N GLU A 591 -35.84 18.23 -9.12
CA GLU A 591 -36.97 19.18 -9.14
C GLU A 591 -37.14 19.85 -10.51
N SER A 592 -36.32 19.47 -11.51
CA SER A 592 -36.36 20.09 -12.84
C SER A 592 -37.65 19.73 -13.60
N ARG A 593 -38.50 20.75 -13.79
CA ARG A 593 -39.67 20.63 -14.65
C ARG A 593 -39.31 20.32 -16.10
N ARG A 594 -38.23 20.93 -16.60
CA ARG A 594 -37.70 20.63 -17.94
C ARG A 594 -37.36 19.14 -18.10
N LEU A 595 -36.70 18.53 -17.10
CA LEU A 595 -36.40 17.10 -17.09
C LEU A 595 -37.68 16.26 -17.16
N HIS A 596 -38.66 16.58 -16.33
CA HIS A 596 -39.92 15.87 -16.33
C HIS A 596 -40.64 15.95 -17.67
N GLU A 597 -40.78 17.14 -18.26
CA GLU A 597 -41.41 17.36 -19.57
C GLU A 597 -40.69 16.61 -20.72
N MET A 598 -39.34 16.55 -20.71
CA MET A 598 -38.61 15.76 -21.71
C MET A 598 -38.81 14.26 -21.51
N LEU A 599 -38.82 13.76 -20.26
CA LEU A 599 -39.08 12.36 -19.97
C LEU A 599 -40.50 11.95 -20.42
N GLU A 600 -41.48 12.83 -20.26
CA GLU A 600 -42.84 12.61 -20.81
C GLU A 600 -42.86 12.61 -22.36
N ARG A 601 -42.20 13.61 -22.97
CA ARG A 601 -42.15 13.78 -24.46
C ARG A 601 -41.57 12.55 -25.13
N TYR A 602 -40.51 11.97 -24.59
CA TYR A 602 -39.81 10.82 -25.19
C TYR A 602 -40.21 9.49 -24.60
N ASP A 603 -41.17 9.47 -23.66
CA ASP A 603 -41.68 8.29 -22.95
C ASP A 603 -40.59 7.51 -22.21
N TYR A 604 -39.72 8.22 -21.47
CA TYR A 604 -38.71 7.65 -20.59
C TYR A 604 -39.03 7.90 -19.11
N ARG A 605 -38.29 7.21 -18.22
CA ARG A 605 -38.26 7.44 -16.79
C ARG A 605 -36.83 7.71 -16.33
N LEU A 606 -36.66 8.44 -15.26
CA LEU A 606 -35.39 8.58 -14.57
C LEU A 606 -35.44 7.82 -13.25
N THR A 607 -34.50 6.91 -13.04
CA THR A 607 -34.26 6.27 -11.74
C THR A 607 -32.99 6.86 -11.14
N PHE A 608 -33.14 7.62 -10.08
CA PHE A 608 -32.04 8.19 -9.30
C PHE A 608 -31.65 7.23 -8.20
N VAL A 609 -30.37 6.82 -8.16
CA VAL A 609 -29.84 5.92 -7.15
C VAL A 609 -28.73 6.64 -6.37
N PRO A 610 -29.06 7.20 -5.21
CA PRO A 610 -28.05 7.85 -4.37
C PRO A 610 -27.02 6.84 -3.87
N HIS A 611 -25.79 7.28 -3.68
CA HIS A 611 -24.81 6.44 -3.02
C HIS A 611 -25.23 6.16 -1.56
N TYR A 612 -25.03 4.94 -1.06
CA TYR A 612 -25.52 4.51 0.27
C TYR A 612 -25.05 5.43 1.44
N ASN A 613 -23.89 6.08 1.33
CA ASN A 613 -23.43 7.09 2.32
C ASN A 613 -24.23 8.40 2.28
N MET A 614 -25.00 8.64 1.22
CA MET A 614 -25.82 9.83 1.01
C MET A 614 -27.32 9.53 0.97
N ALA A 615 -27.71 8.26 0.96
CA ALA A 615 -29.10 7.83 0.73
C ALA A 615 -30.10 8.48 1.74
N SER A 616 -29.70 8.62 3.00
CA SER A 616 -30.53 9.26 4.02
C SER A 616 -30.88 10.73 3.72
N ARG A 617 -30.10 11.42 2.88
CA ARG A 617 -30.33 12.81 2.47
C ARG A 617 -31.45 12.95 1.42
N PHE A 618 -31.80 11.84 0.77
CA PHE A 618 -32.79 11.82 -0.30
C PHE A 618 -34.10 11.13 0.09
N VAL A 619 -34.25 10.67 1.32
CA VAL A 619 -35.50 10.10 1.80
C VAL A 619 -36.56 11.19 1.83
N GLY A 620 -37.61 11.05 1.00
CA GLY A 620 -38.69 12.05 0.90
C GLY A 620 -38.26 13.34 0.17
N ALA A 621 -37.12 13.35 -0.54
CA ALA A 621 -36.73 14.52 -1.31
C ALA A 621 -37.75 14.82 -2.43
N PRO A 622 -38.02 16.10 -2.73
CA PRO A 622 -38.98 16.48 -3.76
C PRO A 622 -38.47 16.07 -5.16
N VAL A 623 -39.43 15.67 -6.00
CA VAL A 623 -39.20 15.39 -7.43
C VAL A 623 -40.22 16.14 -8.28
N ALA A 624 -39.86 16.49 -9.50
CA ALA A 624 -40.70 17.30 -10.40
C ALA A 624 -41.98 16.58 -10.90
N GLY A 625 -42.03 15.25 -10.82
CA GLY A 625 -43.19 14.47 -11.27
C GLY A 625 -42.98 12.95 -11.26
N GLU A 626 -43.99 12.21 -11.65
CA GLU A 626 -44.05 10.73 -11.56
C GLU A 626 -43.07 9.97 -12.46
N ARG A 627 -42.38 10.65 -13.38
CA ARG A 627 -41.38 10.06 -14.26
C ARG A 627 -39.97 10.02 -13.62
N ILE A 628 -39.83 10.60 -12.41
CA ILE A 628 -38.57 10.65 -11.68
C ILE A 628 -38.78 9.85 -10.38
N GLU A 629 -38.00 8.82 -10.21
CA GLU A 629 -38.01 7.91 -9.05
C GLU A 629 -36.70 7.95 -8.30
N ILE A 630 -36.74 8.00 -6.98
CA ILE A 630 -35.58 7.81 -6.10
C ILE A 630 -35.60 6.37 -5.61
N ALA A 631 -34.64 5.58 -6.02
CA ALA A 631 -34.58 4.17 -5.68
C ALA A 631 -34.12 3.93 -4.24
N ASP A 632 -34.75 2.95 -3.59
CA ASP A 632 -34.29 2.43 -2.30
C ASP A 632 -33.03 1.56 -2.52
N THR A 633 -31.90 2.06 -2.06
CA THR A 633 -30.59 1.40 -2.25
C THR A 633 -30.46 0.04 -1.57
N ASP A 634 -31.31 -0.26 -0.58
CA ASP A 634 -31.32 -1.54 0.13
C ASP A 634 -32.17 -2.60 -0.58
N ALA A 635 -33.14 -2.16 -1.39
CA ALA A 635 -34.08 -3.03 -2.09
C ALA A 635 -33.67 -3.41 -3.51
N VAL A 636 -32.80 -2.62 -4.17
CA VAL A 636 -32.49 -2.79 -5.59
C VAL A 636 -31.24 -3.65 -5.86
N SER A 637 -31.27 -4.40 -6.95
CA SER A 637 -30.11 -5.07 -7.52
C SER A 637 -29.40 -4.13 -8.49
N PHE A 638 -28.19 -3.67 -8.14
CA PHE A 638 -27.40 -2.78 -9.01
C PHE A 638 -27.14 -3.39 -10.39
N GLN A 639 -26.96 -4.71 -10.51
CA GLN A 639 -26.74 -5.38 -11.78
C GLN A 639 -28.01 -5.35 -12.65
N GLU A 640 -29.19 -5.50 -12.06
CA GLU A 640 -30.47 -5.40 -12.79
C GLU A 640 -30.73 -3.98 -13.26
N LEU A 641 -30.44 -2.97 -12.43
CA LEU A 641 -30.57 -1.56 -12.81
C LEU A 641 -29.62 -1.21 -13.98
N ILE A 642 -28.34 -1.62 -13.89
CA ILE A 642 -27.35 -1.36 -14.93
C ILE A 642 -27.70 -2.10 -16.21
N GLY A 643 -28.14 -3.36 -16.13
CA GLY A 643 -28.56 -4.14 -17.28
C GLY A 643 -29.84 -3.65 -17.92
N GLY A 644 -30.71 -2.97 -17.15
CA GLY A 644 -32.02 -2.48 -17.57
C GLY A 644 -32.04 -1.04 -18.06
N CYS A 645 -30.98 -0.24 -17.89
CA CYS A 645 -31.01 1.14 -18.30
C CYS A 645 -30.64 1.32 -19.79
N ASP A 646 -31.30 2.26 -20.45
CA ASP A 646 -31.01 2.63 -21.84
C ASP A 646 -30.02 3.78 -21.94
N ALA A 647 -29.89 4.61 -20.87
CA ALA A 647 -28.89 5.65 -20.74
C ALA A 647 -28.42 5.75 -19.27
N PHE A 648 -27.20 6.18 -19.08
CA PHE A 648 -26.58 6.32 -17.78
C PHE A 648 -26.03 7.73 -17.55
N VAL A 649 -26.41 8.35 -16.47
CA VAL A 649 -25.86 9.62 -16.02
C VAL A 649 -25.06 9.38 -14.74
N THR A 650 -23.85 9.92 -14.68
CA THR A 650 -23.00 9.80 -13.51
C THR A 650 -22.00 10.95 -13.45
N ASP A 651 -21.20 10.98 -12.39
CA ASP A 651 -20.12 11.94 -12.20
C ASP A 651 -18.74 11.25 -12.21
N TYR A 652 -18.30 10.72 -11.07
CA TYR A 652 -16.99 10.07 -10.85
C TYR A 652 -17.09 8.59 -10.50
N SER A 653 -18.28 8.00 -10.58
CA SER A 653 -18.52 6.63 -10.16
C SER A 653 -17.83 5.61 -11.05
N SER A 654 -17.10 4.67 -10.47
CA SER A 654 -16.49 3.56 -11.22
C SER A 654 -17.49 2.59 -11.87
N VAL A 655 -18.78 2.71 -11.54
CA VAL A 655 -19.87 1.95 -12.17
C VAL A 655 -19.99 2.23 -13.66
N HIS A 656 -19.51 3.40 -14.12
CA HIS A 656 -19.51 3.73 -15.56
C HIS A 656 -18.77 2.68 -16.41
N PHE A 657 -17.79 1.98 -15.85
CA PHE A 657 -17.08 0.91 -16.57
C PHE A 657 -17.97 -0.32 -16.79
N ASP A 658 -18.84 -0.64 -15.84
CA ASP A 658 -19.81 -1.73 -15.97
C ASP A 658 -20.84 -1.38 -17.05
N VAL A 659 -21.32 -0.15 -17.06
CA VAL A 659 -22.26 0.38 -18.04
C VAL A 659 -21.63 0.45 -19.44
N ALA A 660 -20.41 0.97 -19.53
CA ALA A 660 -19.64 1.01 -20.78
C ALA A 660 -19.38 -0.40 -21.33
N TYR A 661 -19.15 -1.40 -20.49
CA TYR A 661 -18.99 -2.79 -20.92
C TYR A 661 -20.25 -3.31 -21.63
N LEU A 662 -21.44 -2.87 -21.24
CA LEU A 662 -22.69 -3.17 -21.94
C LEU A 662 -22.86 -2.40 -23.25
N GLY A 663 -22.17 -1.30 -23.43
CA GLY A 663 -22.33 -0.40 -24.57
C GLY A 663 -23.46 0.63 -24.39
N THR A 664 -24.01 0.76 -23.20
CA THR A 664 -25.05 1.74 -22.87
C THR A 664 -24.44 3.15 -22.88
N PRO A 665 -25.10 4.16 -23.53
CA PRO A 665 -24.59 5.53 -23.57
C PRO A 665 -24.51 6.16 -22.18
N ILE A 666 -23.47 6.98 -22.00
CA ILE A 666 -23.14 7.60 -20.71
C ILE A 666 -23.09 9.13 -20.87
N VAL A 667 -23.53 9.88 -19.85
CA VAL A 667 -23.29 11.30 -19.67
C VAL A 667 -22.55 11.50 -18.35
N TYR A 668 -21.44 12.23 -18.39
CA TYR A 668 -20.66 12.57 -17.19
C TYR A 668 -20.98 13.99 -16.73
N ALA A 669 -21.75 14.13 -15.64
CA ALA A 669 -22.10 15.39 -15.03
C ALA A 669 -21.07 15.79 -13.96
N ARG A 670 -19.99 16.47 -14.35
CA ARG A 670 -18.86 16.83 -13.46
C ARG A 670 -19.00 18.27 -12.96
N PHE A 671 -20.09 18.56 -12.29
CA PHE A 671 -20.52 19.90 -11.86
C PHE A 671 -19.69 20.52 -10.74
N ASP A 672 -18.86 19.75 -10.04
CA ASP A 672 -18.03 20.17 -8.91
C ASP A 672 -16.58 19.68 -9.04
N GLU A 673 -16.03 19.69 -10.25
CA GLU A 673 -14.75 19.09 -10.60
C GLU A 673 -13.60 19.55 -9.70
N GLU A 674 -13.39 20.86 -9.56
CA GLU A 674 -12.30 21.42 -8.74
C GLU A 674 -12.45 21.04 -7.26
N GLU A 675 -13.69 21.09 -6.75
CA GLU A 675 -13.96 20.74 -5.36
C GLU A 675 -13.74 19.25 -5.10
N PHE A 676 -14.19 18.40 -6.00
CA PHE A 676 -14.01 16.95 -5.90
C PHE A 676 -12.53 16.57 -5.98
N GLU A 677 -11.78 17.11 -6.94
CA GLU A 677 -10.35 16.82 -7.10
C GLU A 677 -9.51 17.27 -5.91
N SER A 678 -9.82 18.45 -5.36
CA SER A 678 -9.08 18.96 -4.20
C SER A 678 -9.38 18.28 -2.87
N LYS A 679 -10.62 17.82 -2.66
CA LYS A 679 -11.09 17.33 -1.35
C LYS A 679 -11.35 15.82 -1.28
N HIS A 680 -11.69 15.17 -2.39
CA HIS A 680 -12.10 13.76 -2.42
C HIS A 680 -11.14 12.88 -3.22
N SER A 681 -10.68 13.35 -4.38
CA SER A 681 -10.00 12.53 -5.36
C SER A 681 -8.55 12.20 -5.00
N SER A 682 -8.09 11.08 -5.52
CA SER A 682 -6.66 10.73 -5.65
C SER A 682 -6.28 10.82 -7.12
N PRO A 683 -5.00 11.04 -7.47
CA PRO A 683 -4.57 11.03 -8.86
C PRO A 683 -5.09 9.80 -9.61
N THR A 684 -5.70 10.02 -10.76
CA THR A 684 -6.29 8.98 -11.60
C THR A 684 -5.54 8.87 -12.93
N TRP A 685 -5.51 7.66 -13.49
CA TRP A 685 -5.00 7.40 -14.83
C TRP A 685 -6.05 7.66 -15.92
N PHE A 686 -7.33 7.74 -15.54
CA PHE A 686 -8.46 7.94 -16.43
C PHE A 686 -8.79 9.43 -16.57
N ASP A 687 -8.76 9.91 -17.78
CA ASP A 687 -9.12 11.27 -18.14
C ASP A 687 -10.51 11.25 -18.80
N TYR A 688 -11.48 11.88 -18.16
CA TYR A 688 -12.87 11.81 -18.61
C TYR A 688 -13.09 12.46 -19.99
N ASP A 689 -12.41 13.57 -20.29
CA ASP A 689 -12.55 14.25 -21.59
C ASP A 689 -11.91 13.43 -22.72
N ARG A 690 -10.74 12.84 -22.47
CA ARG A 690 -10.00 12.04 -23.45
C ARG A 690 -10.50 10.60 -23.55
N ASP A 691 -10.71 9.94 -22.41
CA ASP A 691 -10.94 8.49 -22.28
C ASP A 691 -12.42 8.17 -22.02
N GLY A 692 -13.24 9.16 -21.69
CA GLY A 692 -14.65 9.00 -21.33
C GLY A 692 -15.47 8.34 -22.44
N PHE A 693 -16.45 7.56 -21.99
CA PHE A 693 -17.36 6.78 -22.85
C PHE A 693 -18.65 7.55 -23.20
N GLY A 694 -18.64 8.86 -22.98
CA GLY A 694 -19.76 9.76 -23.24
C GLY A 694 -19.34 11.22 -23.06
N PRO A 695 -20.23 12.18 -23.34
CA PRO A 695 -19.96 13.60 -23.17
C PRO A 695 -19.74 13.97 -21.69
N VAL A 696 -18.82 14.91 -21.46
CA VAL A 696 -18.54 15.50 -20.15
C VAL A 696 -19.16 16.87 -20.10
N VAL A 697 -20.08 17.07 -19.15
CA VAL A 697 -20.81 18.33 -18.95
C VAL A 697 -20.59 18.83 -17.52
N ARG A 698 -20.63 20.15 -17.34
CA ARG A 698 -20.22 20.79 -16.07
C ARG A 698 -21.32 21.63 -15.41
N THR A 699 -22.45 21.82 -16.09
CA THR A 699 -23.60 22.55 -15.53
C THR A 699 -24.86 21.69 -15.56
N LEU A 700 -25.88 22.09 -14.80
CA LEU A 700 -27.17 21.44 -14.83
C LEU A 700 -27.82 21.53 -16.22
N ASP A 701 -27.78 22.71 -16.83
CA ASP A 701 -28.38 22.92 -18.15
C ASP A 701 -27.69 22.08 -19.22
N ASP A 702 -26.38 22.07 -19.28
CA ASP A 702 -25.63 21.17 -20.20
C ASP A 702 -25.94 19.69 -19.95
N THR A 703 -26.19 19.31 -18.68
CA THR A 703 -26.58 17.93 -18.34
C THR A 703 -27.95 17.61 -18.93
N LEU A 704 -28.91 18.53 -18.77
CA LEU A 704 -30.23 18.36 -19.35
C LEU A 704 -30.20 18.33 -20.88
N ASP A 705 -29.39 19.18 -21.52
CA ASP A 705 -29.20 19.21 -22.99
C ASP A 705 -28.60 17.86 -23.47
N ALA A 706 -27.59 17.34 -22.78
CA ALA A 706 -26.97 16.07 -23.14
C ALA A 706 -27.94 14.88 -22.98
N VAL A 707 -28.74 14.88 -21.92
CA VAL A 707 -29.77 13.85 -21.70
C VAL A 707 -30.83 13.98 -22.80
N GLU A 708 -31.35 15.18 -23.10
CA GLU A 708 -32.36 15.41 -24.17
C GLU A 708 -31.85 14.88 -25.51
N SER A 709 -30.59 15.22 -25.87
CA SER A 709 -29.97 14.72 -27.09
C SER A 709 -29.86 13.18 -27.15
N LEU A 710 -29.70 12.50 -26.01
CA LEU A 710 -29.76 11.03 -25.98
C LEU A 710 -31.17 10.52 -26.20
N LEU A 711 -32.17 11.11 -25.55
CA LEU A 711 -33.56 10.71 -25.68
C LEU A 711 -34.09 10.91 -27.10
N GLU A 712 -33.73 12.04 -27.77
CA GLU A 712 -34.06 12.31 -29.17
C GLU A 712 -33.57 11.22 -30.13
N ARG A 713 -32.43 10.60 -29.81
CA ARG A 713 -31.82 9.52 -30.62
C ARG A 713 -32.24 8.12 -30.15
N ASP A 714 -33.25 8.04 -29.29
CA ASP A 714 -33.72 6.78 -28.69
C ASP A 714 -32.55 6.03 -28.00
N CYS A 715 -31.75 6.80 -27.27
CA CYS A 715 -30.54 6.35 -26.55
C CYS A 715 -29.53 5.57 -27.39
N ARG A 716 -29.46 5.84 -28.70
CA ARG A 716 -28.44 5.21 -29.56
C ARG A 716 -27.07 5.78 -29.23
N PRO A 717 -26.06 4.91 -28.97
CA PRO A 717 -24.73 5.36 -28.66
C PRO A 717 -24.06 6.09 -29.83
N ASP A 718 -23.27 7.10 -29.53
CA ASP A 718 -22.48 7.80 -30.52
C ASP A 718 -21.29 6.92 -30.98
N PRO A 719 -21.00 6.84 -32.30
CA PRO A 719 -19.90 6.04 -32.82
C PRO A 719 -18.54 6.35 -32.23
N VAL A 720 -18.28 7.60 -31.84
CA VAL A 720 -17.00 8.00 -31.22
C VAL A 720 -16.83 7.31 -29.87
N TYR A 721 -17.88 7.29 -29.05
CA TYR A 721 -17.83 6.62 -27.74
C TYR A 721 -17.88 5.11 -27.85
N THR A 722 -18.60 4.58 -28.83
CA THR A 722 -18.58 3.14 -29.14
C THR A 722 -17.16 2.68 -29.47
N ALA A 723 -16.43 3.42 -30.30
CA ALA A 723 -15.04 3.11 -30.63
C ALA A 723 -14.10 3.15 -29.38
N ARG A 724 -14.32 4.11 -28.47
CA ARG A 724 -13.58 4.16 -27.20
C ARG A 724 -13.89 2.96 -26.29
N ILE A 725 -15.16 2.55 -26.22
CA ILE A 725 -15.60 1.38 -25.48
C ILE A 725 -14.96 0.09 -26.05
N ASP A 726 -14.97 -0.08 -27.37
CA ASP A 726 -14.39 -1.25 -28.02
C ASP A 726 -12.87 -1.32 -27.83
N ALA A 727 -12.17 -0.19 -27.83
CA ALA A 727 -10.76 -0.10 -27.52
C ALA A 727 -10.46 -0.41 -26.04
N ALA A 728 -11.33 0.03 -25.12
CA ALA A 728 -11.18 -0.21 -23.69
C ALA A 728 -11.50 -1.66 -23.30
N PHE A 729 -12.50 -2.24 -23.92
CA PHE A 729 -12.97 -3.61 -23.65
C PHE A 729 -12.86 -4.52 -24.90
N PRO A 730 -11.64 -4.93 -25.26
CA PRO A 730 -11.43 -5.73 -26.47
C PRO A 730 -12.06 -7.14 -26.38
N ARG A 731 -12.50 -7.55 -25.19
CA ARG A 731 -13.11 -8.85 -24.94
C ARG A 731 -14.42 -8.70 -24.18
N ARG A 732 -15.53 -8.64 -24.89
CA ARG A 732 -16.89 -8.65 -24.33
C ARG A 732 -17.59 -9.98 -24.65
N ASP A 733 -16.90 -11.10 -24.40
CA ASP A 733 -17.28 -12.45 -24.80
C ASP A 733 -17.91 -13.28 -23.67
N ARG A 734 -18.12 -12.70 -22.49
CA ARG A 734 -18.69 -13.34 -21.29
C ARG A 734 -17.91 -14.58 -20.84
N GLN A 735 -16.59 -14.59 -21.02
CA GLN A 735 -15.70 -15.67 -20.58
C GLN A 735 -14.71 -15.19 -19.50
N ASN A 736 -15.07 -14.17 -18.72
CA ASN A 736 -14.20 -13.58 -17.71
C ASN A 736 -13.93 -14.58 -16.56
N CYS A 737 -14.94 -15.34 -16.13
CA CYS A 737 -14.77 -16.40 -15.13
C CYS A 737 -13.82 -17.50 -15.63
N ALA A 738 -13.98 -17.96 -16.88
CA ALA A 738 -13.14 -18.99 -17.45
C ALA A 738 -11.67 -18.54 -17.54
N ARG A 739 -11.41 -17.31 -18.01
CA ARG A 739 -10.06 -16.72 -18.04
C ARG A 739 -9.47 -16.58 -16.63
N THR A 740 -10.28 -16.16 -15.67
CA THR A 740 -9.86 -16.05 -14.25
C THR A 740 -9.45 -17.41 -13.70
N VAL A 741 -10.25 -18.45 -13.93
CA VAL A 741 -9.94 -19.82 -13.49
C VAL A 741 -8.65 -20.32 -14.14
N ALA A 742 -8.51 -20.17 -15.46
CA ALA A 742 -7.30 -20.59 -16.18
C ALA A 742 -6.04 -19.90 -15.64
N ALA A 743 -6.09 -18.58 -15.42
CA ALA A 743 -4.98 -17.83 -14.86
C ALA A 743 -4.61 -18.24 -13.43
N ILE A 744 -5.58 -18.65 -12.62
CA ILE A 744 -5.34 -19.18 -11.28
C ILE A 744 -4.72 -20.57 -11.37
N GLU A 745 -5.26 -21.46 -12.21
CA GLU A 745 -4.77 -22.83 -12.37
C GLU A 745 -3.32 -22.88 -12.86
N GLU A 746 -2.96 -22.05 -13.81
CA GLU A 746 -1.58 -21.89 -14.30
C GLU A 746 -0.59 -21.53 -13.17
N ARG A 747 -1.06 -20.84 -12.15
CA ARG A 747 -0.23 -20.34 -11.04
C ARG A 747 -0.31 -21.19 -9.77
N ILE A 748 -1.14 -22.23 -9.73
CA ILE A 748 -1.16 -23.15 -8.59
C ILE A 748 0.20 -23.87 -8.53
N PRO A 749 1.01 -23.62 -7.48
CA PRO A 749 2.32 -24.24 -7.41
C PRO A 749 2.21 -25.76 -7.31
N GLU A 750 3.13 -26.48 -7.95
CA GLU A 750 3.31 -27.91 -7.68
C GLU A 750 3.44 -28.09 -6.16
N ARG A 751 2.57 -28.90 -5.59
CA ARG A 751 2.48 -29.01 -4.12
C ARG A 751 3.76 -29.58 -3.53
N PRO A 752 4.40 -28.89 -2.60
CA PRO A 752 5.37 -29.56 -1.74
C PRO A 752 4.65 -30.65 -0.96
N LEU A 753 5.20 -31.84 -0.96
CA LEU A 753 4.74 -33.00 -0.19
C LEU A 753 4.56 -32.67 1.31
#